data_bad8388d1da384014024b127aee4b050
#
_entry.id   bad8388d1da384014024b127aee4b050
#
_cell.length_a   1.000
_cell.length_b   1.000
_cell.length_c   1.000
_cell.angle_alpha   90.00
_cell.angle_beta   90.00
_cell.angle_gamma   90.00
#
_symmetry.space_group_name_H-M   'P 1'
#
loop_
_entity.id
_entity.type
_entity.pdbx_description
1 polymer ?
#
loop_
_entity_poly.entity_id
_entity_poly.type
_entity_poly.pdbx_seq_one_letter_code
_entity_poly.pdbx_strand_id
1 'polypeptide(L)'
;LVFDGKDILPKAATPMTAALTKLEYGEIIEANVEFYTQEDIDSLKTYYNKYEEKFEKLKKEKLDELKEKEIKKLKVAEIDEYTKNNIEQKSENIANREMKKDEQLFSSYDQYSKIKASNLSLNELKKFENIQADNIDSLNKKLYDFVGADGKYMPFTKSVTIKLNNENLKDIEIIDTPGINDPIASREERTKELLKNCDVIFVVSPSGQFLSSEDIDLLDRITKKEGIQEIYIIASQIDNQLYGSEKEKNRGDLLKVLESIKNTLTKSMKDVITEQIKQFPYQEDIFDKFMKNDVLYSSGATYSMLQRFEDKENWDDNLNHIWKNLNQHYKDYFSDDESAKANLYLLSNMQNIQNALKEVREKKDEIIRKRKEEFIKAKLNSFEQYNKSIQKDIKEKIEKIKSSDIKDIKTKKDNLLKVKSQTSEAVNWKYEDFLDANKQILKSSLNKEINKYFQNNNDEISKSEDTKTESYTKDHGFFSWKFFSDRYEKISYDIVVVKAGMIQNALEDLSLYIENSMKNSISEEVNSLKGNIYKQIMQVLEKNDGDKNLDLHQIQKSVRNIISSLRIPEINYTNKLPNELKKSGTLKGSEAEDFIERAKNYAKSFQRNIIRDIEKHLNTLFGSLKQHNLGEEIFSHYKKEIENLENDIENIEQSLLKNEYILKQLESIK
;
A
#
# COMPACT_ATOMS: atom_id res chain seq x y z
N LEU A 1 8.15 10.16 -22.03
CA LEU A 1 9.58 10.06 -21.76
C LEU A 1 10.36 9.50 -22.96
N VAL A 2 9.99 8.34 -23.44
CA VAL A 2 10.69 7.64 -24.54
C VAL A 2 10.31 8.20 -25.92
N PHE A 3 9.24 8.95 -26.03
CA PHE A 3 8.56 9.27 -27.29
C PHE A 3 8.38 10.78 -27.57
N ASP A 4 9.33 11.59 -27.10
CA ASP A 4 9.37 13.05 -27.38
C ASP A 4 8.05 13.79 -27.11
N GLY A 5 7.36 13.40 -26.03
CA GLY A 5 6.11 14.04 -25.60
C GLY A 5 4.84 13.61 -26.31
N LYS A 6 4.90 12.64 -27.20
CA LYS A 6 3.68 12.08 -27.82
C LYS A 6 2.96 11.14 -26.86
N ASP A 7 1.66 11.30 -26.75
CA ASP A 7 0.81 10.39 -25.97
C ASP A 7 0.70 9.06 -26.73
N ILE A 8 1.18 7.97 -26.12
CA ILE A 8 1.12 6.62 -26.71
C ILE A 8 -0.11 5.87 -26.20
N LEU A 9 -0.55 6.20 -25.00
CA LEU A 9 -1.73 5.63 -24.40
C LEU A 9 -2.83 6.69 -24.25
N PRO A 10 -4.10 6.32 -24.46
CA PRO A 10 -5.21 7.21 -24.16
C PRO A 10 -5.16 7.65 -22.70
N LYS A 11 -5.28 8.96 -22.45
CA LYS A 11 -5.37 9.48 -21.08
C LYS A 11 -6.72 9.07 -20.48
N ALA A 12 -6.70 8.38 -19.36
CA ALA A 12 -7.89 8.15 -18.55
C ALA A 12 -8.05 9.32 -17.56
N ALA A 13 -9.29 9.79 -17.39
CA ALA A 13 -9.62 10.85 -16.43
C ALA A 13 -9.52 10.39 -14.96
N THR A 14 -9.39 9.09 -14.72
CA THR A 14 -9.18 8.50 -13.40
C THR A 14 -7.80 7.85 -13.33
N PRO A 15 -7.12 7.87 -12.16
CA PRO A 15 -5.76 7.35 -11.99
C PRO A 15 -5.63 5.82 -12.06
N MET A 16 -6.57 5.13 -12.68
CA MET A 16 -6.51 3.68 -12.88
C MET A 16 -5.87 3.41 -14.24
N THR A 17 -4.61 2.98 -14.23
CA THR A 17 -4.02 2.27 -15.36
C THR A 17 -4.84 1.00 -15.54
N ALA A 18 -5.77 1.02 -16.49
CA ALA A 18 -6.79 -0.03 -16.61
C ALA A 18 -6.21 -1.39 -16.99
N ALA A 19 -5.00 -1.42 -17.60
CA ALA A 19 -4.33 -2.63 -18.00
C ALA A 19 -2.80 -2.45 -17.93
N LEU A 20 -2.10 -3.52 -17.60
CA LEU A 20 -0.65 -3.56 -17.67
C LEU A 20 -0.20 -3.30 -19.11
N THR A 21 0.75 -2.39 -19.28
CA THR A 21 1.23 -2.01 -20.62
C THR A 21 2.71 -2.32 -20.78
N LYS A 22 3.04 -3.06 -21.84
CA LYS A 22 4.40 -3.37 -22.26
C LYS A 22 4.70 -2.64 -23.57
N LEU A 23 5.83 -1.96 -23.63
CA LEU A 23 6.35 -1.30 -24.83
C LEU A 23 7.61 -2.02 -25.30
N GLU A 24 7.64 -2.40 -26.57
CA GLU A 24 8.78 -3.07 -27.18
C GLU A 24 9.05 -2.56 -28.61
N TYR A 25 10.24 -2.82 -29.12
CA TYR A 25 10.59 -2.50 -30.49
C TYR A 25 9.84 -3.43 -31.47
N GLY A 26 9.34 -2.87 -32.54
CA GLY A 26 8.78 -3.60 -33.69
C GLY A 26 8.94 -2.81 -34.97
N GLU A 27 9.14 -3.49 -36.08
CA GLU A 27 9.25 -2.84 -37.41
C GLU A 27 7.91 -2.24 -37.83
N ILE A 28 6.82 -2.83 -37.35
CA ILE A 28 5.42 -2.42 -37.61
C ILE A 28 4.82 -1.88 -36.33
N ILE A 29 4.02 -0.84 -36.46
CA ILE A 29 3.25 -0.30 -35.32
C ILE A 29 2.04 -1.20 -35.10
N GLU A 30 2.08 -1.97 -34.03
CA GLU A 30 1.01 -2.88 -33.63
C GLU A 30 0.83 -2.96 -32.11
N ALA A 31 -0.33 -3.39 -31.69
CA ALA A 31 -0.58 -3.73 -30.30
C ALA A 31 -1.20 -5.11 -30.19
N ASN A 32 -0.70 -5.91 -29.27
CA ASN A 32 -1.26 -7.18 -28.88
C ASN A 32 -2.01 -7.01 -27.57
N VAL A 33 -3.30 -7.32 -27.55
CA VAL A 33 -4.16 -7.23 -26.40
C VAL A 33 -4.35 -8.61 -25.82
N GLU A 34 -4.01 -8.77 -24.53
CA GLU A 34 -4.30 -9.95 -23.74
C GLU A 34 -5.60 -9.73 -22.98
N PHE A 35 -6.56 -10.62 -23.14
CA PHE A 35 -7.82 -10.57 -22.43
C PHE A 35 -7.81 -11.49 -21.21
N TYR A 36 -8.73 -11.24 -20.29
CA TYR A 36 -8.98 -12.14 -19.18
C TYR A 36 -9.35 -13.54 -19.66
N THR A 37 -8.86 -14.54 -18.95
CA THR A 37 -9.26 -15.93 -19.15
C THR A 37 -10.65 -16.18 -18.54
N GLN A 38 -11.23 -17.36 -18.84
CA GLN A 38 -12.47 -17.75 -18.17
C GLN A 38 -12.29 -17.88 -16.65
N GLU A 39 -11.13 -18.36 -16.18
CA GLU A 39 -10.82 -18.46 -14.76
C GLU A 39 -10.74 -17.07 -14.08
N ASP A 40 -10.12 -16.09 -14.75
CA ASP A 40 -10.09 -14.71 -14.28
C ASP A 40 -11.51 -14.14 -14.11
N ILE A 41 -12.38 -14.38 -15.11
CA ILE A 41 -13.78 -13.92 -15.09
C ILE A 41 -14.59 -14.64 -14.01
N ASP A 42 -14.39 -15.92 -13.80
CA ASP A 42 -15.07 -16.69 -12.75
C ASP A 42 -14.63 -16.22 -11.35
N SER A 43 -13.37 -15.84 -11.20
CA SER A 43 -12.86 -15.20 -9.99
C SER A 43 -13.55 -13.86 -9.74
N LEU A 44 -13.59 -12.97 -10.75
CA LEU A 44 -14.29 -11.69 -10.67
C LEU A 44 -15.78 -11.86 -10.32
N LYS A 45 -16.44 -12.86 -10.92
CA LYS A 45 -17.84 -13.23 -10.63
C LYS A 45 -18.03 -13.63 -9.17
N THR A 46 -17.06 -14.36 -8.60
CA THR A 46 -17.11 -14.75 -7.20
C THR A 46 -17.07 -13.54 -6.27
N TYR A 47 -16.20 -12.57 -6.56
CA TYR A 47 -16.15 -11.31 -5.81
C TYR A 47 -17.38 -10.43 -6.05
N TYR A 48 -17.90 -10.41 -7.27
CA TYR A 48 -19.16 -9.75 -7.60
C TYR A 48 -20.32 -10.26 -6.73
N ASN A 49 -20.49 -11.57 -6.64
CA ASN A 49 -21.55 -12.17 -5.82
C ASN A 49 -21.37 -11.83 -4.33
N LYS A 50 -20.14 -11.88 -3.82
CA LYS A 50 -19.84 -11.47 -2.45
C LYS A 50 -20.15 -9.98 -2.19
N TYR A 51 -19.91 -9.13 -3.19
CA TYR A 51 -20.27 -7.72 -3.10
C TYR A 51 -21.79 -7.54 -2.98
N GLU A 52 -22.55 -8.17 -3.88
CA GLU A 52 -24.01 -8.12 -3.91
C GLU A 52 -24.61 -8.59 -2.57
N GLU A 53 -24.15 -9.73 -2.05
CA GLU A 53 -24.60 -10.26 -0.75
C GLU A 53 -24.30 -9.28 0.40
N LYS A 54 -23.10 -8.74 0.44
CA LYS A 54 -22.68 -7.78 1.46
C LYS A 54 -23.42 -6.44 1.34
N PHE A 55 -23.64 -5.99 0.11
CA PHE A 55 -24.39 -4.78 -0.19
C PHE A 55 -25.87 -4.87 0.24
N GLU A 56 -26.56 -5.95 -0.15
CA GLU A 56 -27.96 -6.16 0.23
C GLU A 56 -28.12 -6.29 1.75
N LYS A 57 -27.20 -6.99 2.42
CA LYS A 57 -27.19 -7.09 3.87
C LYS A 57 -27.03 -5.71 4.52
N LEU A 58 -26.05 -4.92 4.06
CA LEU A 58 -25.78 -3.60 4.59
C LEU A 58 -26.92 -2.61 4.30
N LYS A 59 -27.48 -2.66 3.09
CA LYS A 59 -28.65 -1.86 2.69
C LYS A 59 -29.83 -2.14 3.62
N LYS A 60 -30.12 -3.41 3.91
CA LYS A 60 -31.19 -3.83 4.82
C LYS A 60 -30.93 -3.33 6.26
N GLU A 61 -29.72 -3.53 6.78
CA GLU A 61 -29.33 -3.04 8.12
C GLU A 61 -29.55 -1.53 8.23
N LYS A 62 -29.13 -0.77 7.23
CA LYS A 62 -29.28 0.69 7.20
C LYS A 62 -30.73 1.13 7.01
N LEU A 63 -31.50 0.40 6.25
CA LEU A 63 -32.92 0.62 6.07
C LEU A 63 -33.67 0.49 7.41
N ASP A 64 -33.40 -0.59 8.14
CA ASP A 64 -34.03 -0.87 9.44
C ASP A 64 -33.62 0.20 10.48
N GLU A 65 -32.33 0.58 10.54
CA GLU A 65 -31.84 1.67 11.39
C GLU A 65 -32.55 3.01 11.11
N LEU A 66 -32.71 3.37 9.82
CA LEU A 66 -33.31 4.62 9.42
C LEU A 66 -34.83 4.63 9.67
N LYS A 67 -35.52 3.51 9.45
CA LYS A 67 -36.95 3.35 9.76
C LYS A 67 -37.20 3.52 11.24
N GLU A 68 -36.46 2.85 12.10
CA GLU A 68 -36.59 2.98 13.55
C GLU A 68 -36.36 4.42 14.03
N LYS A 69 -35.36 5.11 13.45
CA LYS A 69 -35.08 6.51 13.79
C LYS A 69 -36.24 7.46 13.41
N GLU A 70 -36.81 7.25 12.22
CA GLU A 70 -37.89 8.13 11.75
C GLU A 70 -39.20 7.87 12.50
N ILE A 71 -39.54 6.62 12.82
CA ILE A 71 -40.68 6.27 13.68
C ILE A 71 -40.55 6.93 15.05
N LYS A 72 -39.36 6.84 15.68
CA LYS A 72 -39.12 7.49 16.98
C LYS A 72 -39.19 9.01 16.91
N LYS A 73 -38.74 9.62 15.82
CA LYS A 73 -38.74 11.07 15.61
C LYS A 73 -40.14 11.62 15.39
N LEU A 74 -40.94 10.96 14.55
CA LEU A 74 -42.28 11.38 14.20
C LEU A 74 -43.31 10.94 15.23
N LYS A 75 -42.96 10.05 16.17
CA LYS A 75 -43.87 9.46 17.18
C LYS A 75 -45.11 8.82 16.57
N VAL A 76 -44.94 8.17 15.41
CA VAL A 76 -46.00 7.46 14.67
C VAL A 76 -45.77 5.97 14.72
N ALA A 77 -46.84 5.17 14.56
CA ALA A 77 -46.73 3.72 14.49
C ALA A 77 -46.23 3.24 13.12
N GLU A 78 -46.52 3.96 12.05
CA GLU A 78 -46.14 3.70 10.68
C GLU A 78 -45.73 4.99 9.97
N ILE A 79 -44.76 4.88 9.01
CA ILE A 79 -44.30 5.98 8.16
C ILE A 79 -45.05 5.94 6.83
N ASP A 80 -45.36 7.13 6.27
CA ASP A 80 -45.99 7.26 4.96
C ASP A 80 -45.08 6.76 3.82
N GLU A 81 -45.66 6.52 2.66
CA GLU A 81 -44.95 5.93 1.50
C GLU A 81 -43.86 6.85 0.94
N TYR A 82 -44.06 8.17 1.01
CA TYR A 82 -43.05 9.14 0.57
C TYR A 82 -41.80 9.10 1.49
N THR A 83 -42.01 9.08 2.78
CA THR A 83 -40.92 8.94 3.78
C THR A 83 -40.20 7.60 3.65
N LYS A 84 -40.95 6.52 3.38
CA LYS A 84 -40.37 5.18 3.15
C LYS A 84 -39.45 5.16 1.94
N ASN A 85 -39.85 5.70 0.80
CA ASN A 85 -39.05 5.80 -0.41
C ASN A 85 -37.77 6.64 -0.19
N ASN A 86 -37.89 7.76 0.55
CA ASN A 86 -36.71 8.55 0.91
C ASN A 86 -35.72 7.83 1.82
N ILE A 87 -36.21 7.01 2.75
CA ILE A 87 -35.36 6.19 3.64
C ILE A 87 -34.68 5.07 2.84
N GLU A 88 -35.38 4.42 1.91
CA GLU A 88 -34.81 3.42 1.02
C GLU A 88 -33.68 3.99 0.18
N GLN A 89 -33.88 5.13 -0.46
CA GLN A 89 -32.86 5.80 -1.25
C GLN A 89 -31.64 6.24 -0.40
N LYS A 90 -31.88 6.71 0.83
CA LYS A 90 -30.80 7.04 1.77
C LYS A 90 -30.03 5.79 2.21
N SER A 91 -30.71 4.68 2.51
CA SER A 91 -30.05 3.43 2.90
C SER A 91 -29.17 2.89 1.79
N GLU A 92 -29.62 2.96 0.54
CA GLU A 92 -28.87 2.57 -0.63
C GLU A 92 -27.62 3.43 -0.86
N ASN A 93 -27.76 4.76 -0.74
CA ASN A 93 -26.63 5.68 -0.85
C ASN A 93 -25.59 5.46 0.26
N ILE A 94 -26.03 5.13 1.47
CA ILE A 94 -25.13 4.80 2.56
C ILE A 94 -24.42 3.47 2.28
N ALA A 95 -25.15 2.43 1.88
CA ALA A 95 -24.57 1.15 1.55
C ALA A 95 -23.53 1.27 0.42
N ASN A 96 -23.86 1.99 -0.66
CA ASN A 96 -22.92 2.27 -1.76
C ASN A 96 -21.65 2.97 -1.28
N ARG A 97 -21.75 3.93 -0.37
CA ARG A 97 -20.58 4.64 0.16
C ARG A 97 -19.71 3.71 1.04
N GLU A 98 -20.34 2.88 1.85
CA GLU A 98 -19.60 1.92 2.69
C GLU A 98 -18.91 0.84 1.87
N MET A 99 -19.59 0.33 0.84
CA MET A 99 -19.02 -0.70 -0.04
C MET A 99 -17.83 -0.21 -0.86
N LYS A 100 -17.79 1.08 -1.25
CA LYS A 100 -16.64 1.68 -1.94
C LYS A 100 -15.35 1.71 -1.13
N LYS A 101 -15.40 1.45 0.17
CA LYS A 101 -14.23 1.42 1.05
C LYS A 101 -13.47 0.09 1.00
N ASP A 102 -14.13 -0.98 0.57
CA ASP A 102 -13.52 -2.26 0.30
C ASP A 102 -13.06 -2.26 -1.16
N GLU A 103 -11.88 -1.66 -1.40
CA GLU A 103 -11.36 -1.39 -2.74
C GLU A 103 -11.28 -2.64 -3.61
N GLN A 104 -10.83 -3.77 -3.05
CA GLN A 104 -10.73 -5.03 -3.77
C GLN A 104 -12.11 -5.56 -4.19
N LEU A 105 -13.05 -5.51 -3.26
CA LEU A 105 -14.39 -6.02 -3.52
C LEU A 105 -15.15 -5.10 -4.49
N PHE A 106 -15.01 -3.77 -4.30
CA PHE A 106 -15.64 -2.78 -5.16
C PHE A 106 -15.09 -2.80 -6.59
N SER A 107 -13.75 -2.86 -6.74
CA SER A 107 -13.13 -2.88 -8.08
C SER A 107 -13.45 -4.15 -8.85
N SER A 108 -13.48 -5.31 -8.14
CA SER A 108 -13.89 -6.57 -8.78
C SER A 108 -15.37 -6.55 -9.18
N TYR A 109 -16.22 -5.93 -8.34
CA TYR A 109 -17.64 -5.72 -8.65
C TYR A 109 -17.83 -4.80 -9.86
N ASP A 110 -17.16 -3.65 -9.89
CA ASP A 110 -17.22 -2.69 -10.99
C ASP A 110 -16.74 -3.33 -12.30
N GLN A 111 -15.61 -4.03 -12.25
CA GLN A 111 -15.06 -4.73 -13.40
C GLN A 111 -16.01 -5.79 -13.94
N TYR A 112 -16.55 -6.66 -13.09
CA TYR A 112 -17.49 -7.70 -13.54
C TYR A 112 -18.82 -7.11 -13.98
N SER A 113 -19.30 -6.03 -13.37
CA SER A 113 -20.50 -5.30 -13.81
C SER A 113 -20.34 -4.77 -15.23
N LYS A 114 -19.18 -4.20 -15.56
CA LYS A 114 -18.84 -3.74 -16.90
C LYS A 114 -18.76 -4.89 -17.91
N ILE A 115 -18.15 -6.02 -17.50
CA ILE A 115 -18.14 -7.26 -18.31
C ILE A 115 -19.57 -7.71 -18.62
N LYS A 116 -20.42 -7.79 -17.61
CA LYS A 116 -21.83 -8.19 -17.75
C LYS A 116 -22.64 -7.24 -18.63
N ALA A 117 -22.43 -5.94 -18.46
CA ALA A 117 -23.12 -4.91 -19.24
C ALA A 117 -22.72 -4.87 -20.72
N SER A 118 -21.50 -5.31 -21.04
CA SER A 118 -20.99 -5.29 -22.42
C SER A 118 -21.70 -6.27 -23.34
N ASN A 119 -22.32 -7.33 -22.83
CA ASN A 119 -22.92 -8.44 -23.58
C ASN A 119 -21.96 -9.12 -24.57
N LEU A 120 -20.65 -9.03 -24.36
CA LEU A 120 -19.62 -9.64 -25.20
C LEU A 120 -19.19 -11.00 -24.63
N SER A 121 -18.82 -11.92 -25.52
CA SER A 121 -18.23 -13.20 -25.14
C SER A 121 -16.72 -13.23 -25.41
N LEU A 122 -15.96 -14.01 -24.63
CA LEU A 122 -14.51 -14.17 -24.83
C LEU A 122 -14.16 -14.64 -26.25
N ASN A 123 -15.00 -15.46 -26.88
CA ASN A 123 -14.76 -15.95 -28.24
C ASN A 123 -14.83 -14.85 -29.30
N GLU A 124 -15.63 -13.81 -29.07
CA GLU A 124 -15.71 -12.64 -29.95
C GLU A 124 -14.49 -11.75 -29.84
N LEU A 125 -13.85 -11.71 -28.66
CA LEU A 125 -12.69 -10.87 -28.38
C LEU A 125 -11.41 -11.38 -29.04
N LYS A 126 -11.26 -12.69 -29.25
CA LYS A 126 -10.08 -13.28 -29.94
C LYS A 126 -9.75 -12.68 -31.29
N LYS A 127 -10.73 -12.07 -31.96
CA LYS A 127 -10.54 -11.38 -33.24
C LYS A 127 -9.77 -10.07 -33.12
N PHE A 128 -9.62 -9.54 -31.91
CA PHE A 128 -9.05 -8.25 -31.62
C PHE A 128 -7.71 -8.35 -30.85
N GLU A 129 -7.12 -9.53 -30.75
CA GLU A 129 -5.84 -9.74 -30.06
C GLU A 129 -4.69 -8.98 -30.71
N ASN A 130 -4.76 -8.70 -32.01
CA ASN A 130 -3.74 -7.95 -32.74
C ASN A 130 -4.35 -6.72 -33.42
N ILE A 131 -3.79 -5.55 -33.16
CA ILE A 131 -4.22 -4.25 -33.68
C ILE A 131 -3.06 -3.62 -34.44
N GLN A 132 -3.16 -3.48 -35.73
CA GLN A 132 -2.15 -2.79 -36.57
C GLN A 132 -2.60 -1.37 -36.89
N ALA A 133 -1.61 -0.47 -37.02
CA ALA A 133 -1.83 0.93 -37.35
C ALA A 133 -0.68 1.51 -38.18
N ASP A 134 -1.00 2.50 -39.01
CA ASP A 134 -0.01 3.17 -39.87
C ASP A 134 0.86 4.18 -39.07
N ASN A 135 0.33 4.68 -37.98
CA ASN A 135 1.01 5.65 -37.11
C ASN A 135 0.50 5.57 -35.67
N ILE A 136 1.22 6.22 -34.76
CA ILE A 136 0.93 6.22 -33.31
C ILE A 136 -0.46 6.80 -33.01
N ASP A 137 -0.86 7.88 -33.68
CA ASP A 137 -2.15 8.51 -33.42
C ASP A 137 -3.32 7.59 -33.82
N SER A 138 -3.16 6.85 -34.92
CA SER A 138 -4.13 5.85 -35.39
C SER A 138 -4.18 4.66 -34.40
N LEU A 139 -3.02 4.22 -33.92
CA LEU A 139 -2.95 3.17 -32.89
C LEU A 139 -3.65 3.62 -31.60
N ASN A 140 -3.37 4.84 -31.15
CA ASN A 140 -3.94 5.40 -29.93
C ASN A 140 -5.48 5.47 -30.00
N LYS A 141 -6.03 5.90 -31.14
CA LYS A 141 -7.48 5.90 -31.36
C LYS A 141 -8.08 4.50 -31.30
N LYS A 142 -7.41 3.50 -31.89
CA LYS A 142 -7.87 2.11 -31.85
C LYS A 142 -7.75 1.52 -30.43
N LEU A 143 -6.68 1.83 -29.73
CA LEU A 143 -6.45 1.37 -28.35
C LEU A 143 -7.43 1.95 -27.35
N TYR A 144 -8.07 3.08 -27.65
CA TYR A 144 -9.07 3.68 -26.77
C TYR A 144 -10.18 2.68 -26.37
N ASP A 145 -10.63 1.85 -27.31
CA ASP A 145 -11.65 0.84 -27.03
C ASP A 145 -11.18 -0.26 -26.05
N PHE A 146 -9.87 -0.43 -25.87
CA PHE A 146 -9.29 -1.50 -25.04
C PHE A 146 -8.76 -1.01 -23.69
N VAL A 147 -8.26 0.23 -23.63
CA VAL A 147 -7.63 0.77 -22.41
C VAL A 147 -8.22 2.12 -21.97
N GLY A 148 -9.06 2.75 -22.78
CA GLY A 148 -9.77 3.97 -22.43
C GLY A 148 -10.82 3.72 -21.34
N ALA A 149 -11.12 4.73 -20.51
CA ALA A 149 -12.03 4.61 -19.39
C ALA A 149 -13.43 4.08 -19.77
N ASP A 150 -13.94 4.49 -20.96
CA ASP A 150 -15.23 4.08 -21.50
C ASP A 150 -15.07 3.11 -22.70
N GLY A 151 -13.90 2.49 -22.82
CA GLY A 151 -13.57 1.59 -23.92
C GLY A 151 -14.44 0.34 -23.92
N LYS A 152 -14.97 -0.01 -25.08
CA LYS A 152 -15.90 -1.15 -25.24
C LYS A 152 -15.32 -2.48 -24.76
N TYR A 153 -14.03 -2.71 -24.98
CA TYR A 153 -13.32 -3.95 -24.66
C TYR A 153 -12.48 -3.83 -23.37
N MET A 154 -12.36 -2.62 -22.81
CA MET A 154 -11.58 -2.35 -21.60
C MET A 154 -11.94 -3.28 -20.43
N PRO A 155 -13.20 -3.64 -20.19
CA PRO A 155 -13.54 -4.54 -19.09
C PRO A 155 -12.90 -5.93 -19.19
N PHE A 156 -12.50 -6.35 -20.36
CA PHE A 156 -11.89 -7.66 -20.60
C PHE A 156 -10.36 -7.59 -20.76
N THR A 157 -9.78 -6.40 -20.87
CA THR A 157 -8.37 -6.23 -21.15
C THR A 157 -7.55 -6.47 -19.89
N LYS A 158 -6.63 -7.43 -19.95
CA LYS A 158 -5.70 -7.80 -18.88
C LYS A 158 -4.37 -7.08 -19.05
N SER A 159 -3.81 -7.13 -20.26
CA SER A 159 -2.57 -6.45 -20.60
C SER A 159 -2.53 -6.04 -22.06
N VAL A 160 -1.68 -5.07 -22.40
CA VAL A 160 -1.45 -4.62 -23.77
C VAL A 160 0.06 -4.58 -24.03
N THR A 161 0.51 -5.25 -25.08
CA THR A 161 1.88 -5.15 -25.58
C THR A 161 1.87 -4.31 -26.84
N ILE A 162 2.56 -3.17 -26.83
CA ILE A 162 2.63 -2.22 -27.94
C ILE A 162 4.01 -2.32 -28.56
N LYS A 163 4.05 -2.58 -29.86
CA LYS A 163 5.26 -2.57 -30.66
C LYS A 163 5.33 -1.31 -31.49
N LEU A 164 6.45 -0.63 -31.40
CA LEU A 164 6.67 0.65 -32.07
C LEU A 164 8.00 0.63 -32.81
N ASN A 165 8.02 1.20 -33.99
CA ASN A 165 9.26 1.45 -34.72
C ASN A 165 9.96 2.70 -34.15
N ASN A 166 10.54 2.53 -32.97
CA ASN A 166 11.28 3.57 -32.24
C ASN A 166 12.62 3.00 -31.78
N GLU A 167 13.70 3.61 -32.27
CA GLU A 167 15.08 3.19 -31.97
C GLU A 167 15.38 3.20 -30.45
N ASN A 168 14.67 4.00 -29.66
CA ASN A 168 14.84 4.01 -28.21
C ASN A 168 14.33 2.74 -27.52
N LEU A 169 13.49 1.96 -28.18
CA LEU A 169 13.00 0.67 -27.69
C LEU A 169 13.83 -0.52 -28.19
N LYS A 170 14.81 -0.29 -29.09
CA LYS A 170 15.63 -1.38 -29.56
C LYS A 170 16.34 -2.08 -28.40
N ASP A 171 16.13 -3.38 -28.30
CA ASP A 171 16.76 -4.24 -27.30
C ASP A 171 16.37 -3.98 -25.83
N ILE A 172 15.36 -3.19 -25.60
CA ILE A 172 14.77 -3.00 -24.25
C ILE A 172 13.25 -3.17 -24.33
N GLU A 173 12.65 -3.57 -23.24
CA GLU A 173 11.22 -3.59 -23.01
C GLU A 173 10.92 -2.68 -21.82
N ILE A 174 9.92 -1.82 -21.99
CA ILE A 174 9.44 -0.96 -20.91
C ILE A 174 8.09 -1.47 -20.46
N ILE A 175 7.96 -1.75 -19.16
CA ILE A 175 6.73 -2.25 -18.57
C ILE A 175 6.18 -1.18 -17.62
N ASP A 176 5.02 -0.62 -17.98
CA ASP A 176 4.23 0.21 -17.08
C ASP A 176 3.30 -0.69 -16.29
N THR A 177 3.44 -0.66 -14.98
CA THR A 177 2.66 -1.52 -14.10
C THR A 177 1.51 -0.73 -13.49
N PRO A 178 0.29 -1.29 -13.43
CA PRO A 178 -0.71 -0.80 -12.50
C PRO A 178 -0.11 -0.70 -11.11
N GLY A 179 -0.58 0.23 -10.30
CA GLY A 179 -0.09 0.35 -8.92
C GLY A 179 -0.07 -1.02 -8.24
N ILE A 180 0.95 -1.31 -7.43
CA ILE A 180 1.17 -2.63 -6.84
C ILE A 180 0.04 -3.08 -5.90
N ASN A 181 -0.75 -2.12 -5.46
CA ASN A 181 -1.98 -2.36 -4.72
C ASN A 181 -3.21 -2.39 -5.67
N ASP A 182 -3.04 -2.85 -6.92
CA ASP A 182 -4.21 -3.05 -7.79
C ASP A 182 -5.16 -4.02 -7.08
N PRO A 183 -6.38 -3.59 -6.80
CA PRO A 183 -7.34 -4.39 -6.05
C PRO A 183 -7.83 -5.62 -6.82
N ILE A 184 -7.46 -5.75 -8.10
CA ILE A 184 -7.79 -6.90 -8.93
C ILE A 184 -6.66 -7.92 -8.88
N ALA A 185 -6.89 -9.04 -8.19
CA ALA A 185 -5.88 -10.08 -7.92
C ALA A 185 -5.16 -10.60 -9.17
N SER A 186 -5.86 -10.78 -10.28
CA SER A 186 -5.24 -11.26 -11.54
C SER A 186 -4.26 -10.25 -12.16
N ARG A 187 -4.48 -8.95 -11.97
CA ARG A 187 -3.54 -7.91 -12.41
C ARG A 187 -2.33 -7.85 -11.50
N GLU A 188 -2.53 -7.94 -10.20
CA GLU A 188 -1.44 -7.99 -9.22
C GLU A 188 -0.52 -9.19 -9.48
N GLU A 189 -1.09 -10.36 -9.75
CA GLU A 189 -0.32 -11.57 -10.06
C GLU A 189 0.48 -11.42 -11.36
N ARG A 190 -0.12 -10.84 -12.39
CA ARG A 190 0.58 -10.57 -13.66
C ARG A 190 1.71 -9.57 -13.50
N THR A 191 1.50 -8.52 -12.71
CA THR A 191 2.55 -7.57 -12.34
C THR A 191 3.71 -8.28 -11.63
N LYS A 192 3.41 -9.17 -10.68
CA LYS A 192 4.42 -9.97 -9.96
C LYS A 192 5.21 -10.90 -10.90
N GLU A 193 4.55 -11.51 -11.87
CA GLU A 193 5.22 -12.35 -12.86
C GLU A 193 6.19 -11.55 -13.74
N LEU A 194 5.76 -10.39 -14.23
CA LEU A 194 6.60 -9.56 -15.08
C LEU A 194 7.78 -8.96 -14.34
N LEU A 195 7.59 -8.54 -13.10
CA LEU A 195 8.68 -8.05 -12.27
C LEU A 195 9.79 -9.10 -12.05
N LYS A 196 9.48 -10.40 -12.11
CA LYS A 196 10.50 -11.48 -12.04
C LYS A 196 11.50 -11.43 -13.20
N ASN A 197 11.10 -10.86 -14.31
CA ASN A 197 11.89 -10.80 -15.53
C ASN A 197 12.55 -9.44 -15.76
N CYS A 198 12.31 -8.47 -14.88
CA CYS A 198 12.90 -7.14 -14.99
C CYS A 198 14.34 -7.14 -14.51
N ASP A 199 15.21 -6.49 -15.27
CA ASP A 199 16.62 -6.29 -14.92
C ASP A 199 16.83 -4.97 -14.18
N VAL A 200 16.01 -3.95 -14.51
CA VAL A 200 16.06 -2.59 -13.98
C VAL A 200 14.66 -2.14 -13.58
N ILE A 201 14.57 -1.44 -12.47
CA ILE A 201 13.30 -0.89 -11.97
C ILE A 201 13.43 0.61 -11.75
N PHE A 202 12.43 1.35 -12.22
CA PHE A 202 12.21 2.75 -11.89
C PHE A 202 11.04 2.85 -10.92
N VAL A 203 11.33 3.17 -9.66
CA VAL A 203 10.31 3.41 -8.64
C VAL A 203 9.90 4.86 -8.68
N VAL A 204 8.64 5.15 -8.98
CA VAL A 204 8.11 6.51 -9.05
C VAL A 204 7.28 6.79 -7.80
N SER A 205 7.76 7.71 -6.96
CA SER A 205 7.11 8.11 -5.72
C SER A 205 6.78 9.61 -5.74
N PRO A 206 5.59 10.05 -5.32
CA PRO A 206 5.26 11.47 -5.25
C PRO A 206 6.16 12.20 -4.23
N SER A 207 6.73 13.33 -4.62
CA SER A 207 7.65 14.10 -3.75
C SER A 207 7.01 14.58 -2.45
N GLY A 208 5.69 14.75 -2.41
CA GLY A 208 4.93 15.15 -1.22
C GLY A 208 4.72 14.03 -0.21
N GLN A 209 4.81 12.78 -0.63
CA GLN A 209 4.71 11.57 0.19
C GLN A 209 5.84 10.60 -0.19
N PHE A 210 7.03 11.14 -0.29
CA PHE A 210 8.19 10.44 -0.84
C PHE A 210 8.58 9.24 0.00
N LEU A 211 8.64 8.08 -0.64
CA LEU A 211 8.89 6.78 -0.04
C LEU A 211 7.94 6.49 1.12
N SER A 212 6.64 6.56 0.83
CA SER A 212 5.57 6.19 1.75
C SER A 212 5.68 4.74 2.23
N SER A 213 4.86 4.34 3.20
CA SER A 213 4.81 2.94 3.66
C SER A 213 4.48 1.97 2.52
N GLU A 214 3.64 2.37 1.58
CA GLU A 214 3.31 1.58 0.40
C GLU A 214 4.51 1.42 -0.54
N ASP A 215 5.29 2.49 -0.75
CA ASP A 215 6.52 2.43 -1.54
C ASP A 215 7.55 1.51 -0.88
N ILE A 216 7.66 1.52 0.45
CA ILE A 216 8.56 0.63 1.21
C ILE A 216 8.11 -0.82 1.10
N ASP A 217 6.81 -1.10 1.20
CA ASP A 217 6.26 -2.44 0.98
C ASP A 217 6.56 -2.94 -0.44
N LEU A 218 6.50 -2.04 -1.42
CA LEU A 218 6.95 -2.33 -2.78
C LEU A 218 8.42 -2.70 -2.82
N LEU A 219 9.27 -1.90 -2.19
CA LEU A 219 10.71 -2.16 -2.13
C LEU A 219 11.00 -3.53 -1.51
N ASP A 220 10.32 -3.91 -0.42
CA ASP A 220 10.45 -5.22 0.22
C ASP A 220 10.02 -6.36 -0.71
N ARG A 221 8.97 -6.17 -1.51
CA ARG A 221 8.53 -7.16 -2.51
C ARG A 221 9.49 -7.28 -3.69
N ILE A 222 10.10 -6.18 -4.13
CA ILE A 222 11.11 -6.14 -5.19
C ILE A 222 12.38 -6.82 -4.72
N THR A 223 12.81 -6.55 -3.49
CA THR A 223 14.06 -7.06 -2.90
C THR A 223 14.07 -8.58 -2.72
N LYS A 224 12.92 -9.22 -2.60
CA LYS A 224 12.81 -10.68 -2.52
C LYS A 224 13.06 -11.41 -3.84
N LYS A 225 13.30 -10.69 -4.94
CA LYS A 225 13.45 -11.28 -6.28
C LYS A 225 14.90 -11.25 -6.74
N GLU A 226 15.44 -12.43 -7.00
CA GLU A 226 16.70 -12.60 -7.68
C GLU A 226 16.58 -12.04 -9.11
N GLY A 227 17.50 -11.19 -9.54
CA GLY A 227 17.59 -10.76 -10.93
C GLY A 227 17.66 -9.27 -11.18
N ILE A 228 17.14 -8.43 -10.28
CA ILE A 228 17.20 -6.97 -10.44
C ILE A 228 18.64 -6.49 -10.24
N GLN A 229 19.17 -5.78 -11.24
CA GLN A 229 20.54 -5.31 -11.25
C GLN A 229 20.69 -3.85 -10.89
N GLU A 230 19.74 -3.02 -11.32
CA GLU A 230 19.76 -1.59 -11.04
C GLU A 230 18.36 -1.08 -10.63
N ILE A 231 18.35 -0.13 -9.72
CA ILE A 231 17.12 0.51 -9.23
C ILE A 231 17.32 2.02 -9.26
N TYR A 232 16.36 2.72 -9.85
CA TYR A 232 16.28 4.17 -9.88
C TYR A 232 15.06 4.63 -9.11
N ILE A 233 15.21 5.66 -8.30
CA ILE A 233 14.08 6.27 -7.58
C ILE A 233 13.81 7.63 -8.20
N ILE A 234 12.56 7.87 -8.60
CA ILE A 234 12.10 9.12 -9.19
C ILE A 234 11.09 9.77 -8.24
N ALA A 235 11.44 10.93 -7.70
CA ALA A 235 10.51 11.78 -6.99
C ALA A 235 9.67 12.57 -7.99
N SER A 236 8.43 12.17 -8.21
CA SER A 236 7.50 12.85 -9.12
C SER A 236 6.82 14.05 -8.46
N GLN A 237 6.13 14.88 -9.25
CA GLN A 237 5.39 16.05 -8.78
C GLN A 237 6.26 17.04 -7.98
N ILE A 238 7.51 17.26 -8.43
CA ILE A 238 8.44 18.15 -7.72
C ILE A 238 7.94 19.61 -7.68
N ASP A 239 7.10 20.00 -8.63
CA ASP A 239 6.43 21.28 -8.66
C ASP A 239 5.65 21.60 -7.38
N ASN A 240 5.13 20.61 -6.69
CA ASN A 240 4.44 20.78 -5.40
C ASN A 240 5.37 21.16 -4.24
N GLN A 241 6.68 20.92 -4.36
CA GLN A 241 7.67 21.19 -3.31
C GLN A 241 8.33 22.57 -3.42
N LEU A 242 8.06 23.31 -4.49
CA LEU A 242 8.76 24.57 -4.80
C LEU A 242 8.35 25.75 -3.90
N TYR A 243 7.24 25.66 -3.18
CA TYR A 243 6.60 26.81 -2.54
C TYR A 243 6.78 26.87 -1.01
N GLY A 244 7.42 25.87 -0.41
CA GLY A 244 7.58 25.72 1.02
C GLY A 244 8.83 26.37 1.60
N SER A 245 9.27 25.84 2.74
CA SER A 245 10.44 26.33 3.49
C SER A 245 11.73 26.38 2.68
N GLU A 246 11.89 25.50 1.70
CA GLU A 246 13.08 25.46 0.86
C GLU A 246 13.20 26.70 -0.04
N LYS A 247 12.07 27.25 -0.50
CA LYS A 247 12.04 28.53 -1.21
C LYS A 247 12.56 29.69 -0.33
N GLU A 248 12.08 29.73 0.92
CA GLU A 248 12.48 30.79 1.86
C GLU A 248 13.95 30.70 2.20
N LYS A 249 14.47 29.52 2.51
CA LYS A 249 15.90 29.28 2.80
C LYS A 249 16.81 29.69 1.65
N ASN A 250 16.39 29.44 0.42
CA ASN A 250 17.14 29.72 -0.78
C ASN A 250 16.77 31.08 -1.42
N ARG A 251 16.03 31.95 -0.74
CA ARG A 251 15.64 33.29 -1.17
C ARG A 251 14.97 33.34 -2.55
N GLY A 252 14.22 32.28 -2.90
CA GLY A 252 13.52 32.21 -4.17
C GLY A 252 14.40 31.88 -5.39
N ASP A 253 15.66 31.52 -5.21
CA ASP A 253 16.54 31.04 -6.29
C ASP A 253 16.11 29.64 -6.70
N LEU A 254 15.49 29.49 -7.86
CA LEU A 254 14.87 28.25 -8.32
C LEU A 254 15.87 27.08 -8.40
N LEU A 255 17.09 27.33 -8.89
CA LEU A 255 18.12 26.30 -9.03
C LEU A 255 18.56 25.79 -7.65
N LYS A 256 18.78 26.69 -6.71
CA LYS A 256 19.15 26.30 -5.33
C LYS A 256 18.02 25.60 -4.60
N VAL A 257 16.79 26.01 -4.85
CA VAL A 257 15.60 25.34 -4.31
C VAL A 257 15.54 23.90 -4.81
N LEU A 258 15.69 23.67 -6.12
CA LEU A 258 15.70 22.33 -6.71
C LEU A 258 16.83 21.46 -6.17
N GLU A 259 18.04 22.03 -6.08
CA GLU A 259 19.19 21.30 -5.51
C GLU A 259 18.96 20.94 -4.04
N SER A 260 18.44 21.87 -3.25
CA SER A 260 18.10 21.63 -1.84
C SER A 260 17.04 20.55 -1.68
N ILE A 261 15.98 20.58 -2.49
CA ILE A 261 14.94 19.55 -2.48
C ILE A 261 15.54 18.19 -2.90
N LYS A 262 16.32 18.11 -3.98
CA LYS A 262 17.01 16.89 -4.41
C LYS A 262 17.86 16.30 -3.29
N ASN A 263 18.66 17.13 -2.63
CA ASN A 263 19.52 16.70 -1.53
C ASN A 263 18.69 16.17 -0.34
N THR A 264 17.59 16.84 -0.02
CA THR A 264 16.66 16.42 1.04
C THR A 264 16.03 15.08 0.71
N LEU A 265 15.53 14.88 -0.50
CA LEU A 265 14.95 13.63 -0.97
C LEU A 265 15.98 12.50 -0.99
N THR A 266 17.19 12.77 -1.48
CA THR A 266 18.29 11.79 -1.49
C THR A 266 18.69 11.38 -0.07
N LYS A 267 18.75 12.33 0.86
CA LYS A 267 18.99 12.03 2.26
C LYS A 267 17.86 11.21 2.86
N SER A 268 16.61 11.59 2.64
CA SER A 268 15.43 10.82 3.09
C SER A 268 15.46 9.38 2.59
N MET A 269 15.78 9.18 1.30
CA MET A 269 15.96 7.85 0.73
C MET A 269 17.01 7.04 1.48
N LYS A 270 18.20 7.63 1.69
CA LYS A 270 19.30 6.95 2.40
C LYS A 270 18.93 6.61 3.84
N ASP A 271 18.25 7.50 4.53
CA ASP A 271 17.80 7.29 5.92
C ASP A 271 16.78 6.13 5.98
N VAL A 272 15.78 6.12 5.08
CA VAL A 272 14.78 5.05 4.98
C VAL A 272 15.43 3.71 4.65
N ILE A 273 16.31 3.66 3.64
CA ILE A 273 16.99 2.42 3.24
C ILE A 273 17.91 1.92 4.35
N THR A 274 18.65 2.82 5.02
CA THR A 274 19.52 2.45 6.15
C THR A 274 18.70 1.84 7.29
N GLU A 275 17.50 2.35 7.55
CA GLU A 275 16.62 1.75 8.56
C GLU A 275 16.10 0.39 8.12
N GLN A 276 15.79 0.20 6.84
CA GLN A 276 15.41 -1.11 6.29
C GLN A 276 16.55 -2.12 6.39
N ILE A 277 17.81 -1.73 6.10
CA ILE A 277 18.98 -2.61 6.29
C ILE A 277 19.11 -3.05 7.74
N LYS A 278 18.92 -2.16 8.71
CA LYS A 278 18.96 -2.53 10.14
C LYS A 278 17.86 -3.53 10.51
N GLN A 279 16.68 -3.39 9.93
CA GLN A 279 15.56 -4.31 10.17
C GLN A 279 15.76 -5.65 9.45
N PHE A 280 16.34 -5.65 8.25
CA PHE A 280 16.52 -6.80 7.36
C PHE A 280 17.96 -6.92 6.87
N PRO A 281 18.95 -7.22 7.73
CA PRO A 281 20.38 -7.26 7.38
C PRO A 281 20.71 -8.21 6.25
N TYR A 282 19.90 -9.24 6.05
CA TYR A 282 20.08 -10.24 5.00
C TYR A 282 19.71 -9.75 3.58
N GLN A 283 19.21 -8.53 3.45
CA GLN A 283 18.86 -7.89 2.17
C GLN A 283 19.83 -6.75 1.82
N GLU A 284 20.95 -6.62 2.54
CA GLU A 284 21.93 -5.54 2.37
C GLU A 284 22.37 -5.38 0.91
N ASP A 285 22.72 -6.47 0.24
CA ASP A 285 23.12 -6.46 -1.18
C ASP A 285 22.09 -5.82 -2.12
N ILE A 286 20.82 -5.88 -1.76
CA ILE A 286 19.73 -5.35 -2.56
C ILE A 286 19.52 -3.89 -2.21
N PHE A 287 19.54 -3.55 -0.93
CA PHE A 287 19.44 -2.17 -0.48
C PHE A 287 20.61 -1.32 -0.98
N ASP A 288 21.80 -1.90 -1.13
CA ASP A 288 22.94 -1.23 -1.75
C ASP A 288 22.67 -0.84 -3.21
N LYS A 289 21.87 -1.62 -3.96
CA LYS A 289 21.45 -1.25 -5.32
C LYS A 289 20.56 0.00 -5.35
N PHE A 290 19.78 0.25 -4.30
CA PHE A 290 19.00 1.48 -4.15
C PHE A 290 19.88 2.70 -3.86
N MET A 291 20.93 2.52 -3.07
CA MET A 291 21.83 3.61 -2.69
C MET A 291 22.86 3.96 -3.77
N LYS A 292 22.96 3.16 -4.82
CA LYS A 292 23.93 3.35 -5.92
C LYS A 292 23.63 4.62 -6.74
N ASN A 293 22.35 4.92 -6.93
CA ASN A 293 21.90 6.06 -7.72
C ASN A 293 21.31 7.16 -6.84
N ASP A 294 21.57 8.41 -7.17
CA ASP A 294 20.89 9.54 -6.55
C ASP A 294 19.41 9.57 -6.96
N VAL A 295 18.59 10.17 -6.12
CA VAL A 295 17.18 10.40 -6.45
C VAL A 295 17.08 11.32 -7.67
N LEU A 296 16.36 10.86 -8.69
CA LEU A 296 15.92 11.70 -9.79
C LEU A 296 14.62 12.40 -9.37
N TYR A 297 14.44 13.65 -9.74
CA TYR A 297 13.16 14.32 -9.58
C TYR A 297 12.47 14.49 -10.93
N SER A 298 11.16 14.70 -10.94
CA SER A 298 10.43 15.07 -12.16
C SER A 298 9.14 15.83 -11.87
N SER A 299 8.70 16.60 -12.86
CA SER A 299 7.35 17.13 -12.95
C SER A 299 6.75 16.81 -14.32
N GLY A 300 5.82 15.89 -14.36
CA GLY A 300 5.06 15.59 -15.57
C GLY A 300 4.19 16.76 -16.03
N ALA A 301 3.69 17.57 -15.08
CA ALA A 301 2.90 18.76 -15.37
C ALA A 301 3.74 19.81 -16.13
N THR A 302 4.94 20.12 -15.66
CA THR A 302 5.82 21.11 -16.34
C THR A 302 6.26 20.58 -17.72
N TYR A 303 6.45 19.28 -17.87
CA TYR A 303 6.70 18.68 -19.18
C TYR A 303 5.50 18.82 -20.13
N SER A 304 4.31 18.54 -19.64
CA SER A 304 3.09 18.73 -20.42
C SER A 304 2.86 20.18 -20.83
N MET A 305 3.16 21.14 -19.94
CA MET A 305 3.12 22.56 -20.24
C MET A 305 4.13 22.92 -21.36
N LEU A 306 5.35 22.40 -21.25
CA LEU A 306 6.40 22.64 -22.25
C LEU A 306 5.98 22.14 -23.64
N GLN A 307 5.47 20.91 -23.72
CA GLN A 307 5.04 20.30 -24.99
C GLN A 307 3.84 21.02 -25.61
N ARG A 308 2.98 21.61 -24.80
CA ARG A 308 1.77 22.32 -25.21
C ARG A 308 1.86 23.82 -24.93
N PHE A 309 3.08 24.37 -24.97
CA PHE A 309 3.31 25.75 -24.57
C PHE A 309 2.63 26.77 -25.49
N GLU A 310 2.55 26.45 -26.77
CA GLU A 310 1.85 27.29 -27.75
C GLU A 310 0.31 27.18 -27.67
N ASP A 311 -0.19 26.19 -26.93
CA ASP A 311 -1.61 25.88 -26.77
C ASP A 311 -2.07 26.09 -25.31
N LYS A 312 -1.60 27.17 -24.68
CA LYS A 312 -1.91 27.50 -23.27
C LYS A 312 -3.42 27.63 -23.00
N GLU A 313 -4.18 28.06 -24.01
CA GLU A 313 -5.63 28.27 -23.88
C GLU A 313 -6.40 26.98 -23.62
N ASN A 314 -5.84 25.84 -24.02
CA ASN A 314 -6.43 24.50 -23.85
C ASN A 314 -5.79 23.70 -22.68
N TRP A 315 -5.06 24.37 -21.79
CA TRP A 315 -4.57 23.72 -20.56
C TRP A 315 -5.71 23.46 -19.60
N ASP A 316 -5.65 22.31 -18.93
CA ASP A 316 -6.59 21.97 -17.88
C ASP A 316 -6.39 22.84 -16.61
N ASP A 317 -7.33 22.77 -15.68
CA ASP A 317 -7.32 23.57 -14.44
C ASP A 317 -6.07 23.31 -13.61
N ASN A 318 -5.55 22.08 -13.60
CA ASN A 318 -4.35 21.73 -12.84
C ASN A 318 -3.10 22.40 -13.43
N LEU A 319 -2.91 22.33 -14.75
CA LEU A 319 -1.79 22.97 -15.43
C LEU A 319 -1.86 24.50 -15.24
N ASN A 320 -3.05 25.08 -15.37
CA ASN A 320 -3.27 26.51 -15.15
C ASN A 320 -2.96 26.92 -13.70
N HIS A 321 -3.32 26.11 -12.72
CA HIS A 321 -3.01 26.36 -11.32
C HIS A 321 -1.51 26.34 -11.05
N ILE A 322 -0.80 25.33 -11.55
CA ILE A 322 0.66 25.23 -11.41
C ILE A 322 1.35 26.39 -12.11
N TRP A 323 0.92 26.74 -13.32
CA TRP A 323 1.46 27.89 -14.07
C TRP A 323 1.30 29.21 -13.31
N LYS A 324 0.13 29.44 -12.74
CA LYS A 324 -0.12 30.63 -11.91
C LYS A 324 0.81 30.69 -10.70
N ASN A 325 1.01 29.56 -10.02
CA ASN A 325 1.88 29.47 -8.86
C ASN A 325 3.35 29.73 -9.25
N LEU A 326 3.84 29.16 -10.35
CA LEU A 326 5.19 29.38 -10.86
C LEU A 326 5.42 30.86 -11.17
N ASN A 327 4.51 31.50 -11.90
CA ASN A 327 4.60 32.94 -12.21
C ASN A 327 4.51 33.83 -10.96
N GLN A 328 3.72 33.46 -9.97
CA GLN A 328 3.59 34.22 -8.73
C GLN A 328 4.82 34.13 -7.86
N HIS A 329 5.42 32.94 -7.76
CA HIS A 329 6.49 32.67 -6.79
C HIS A 329 7.89 32.75 -7.37
N TYR A 330 8.04 32.63 -8.69
CA TYR A 330 9.32 32.64 -9.42
C TYR A 330 9.25 33.51 -10.66
N LYS A 331 8.66 34.70 -10.53
CA LYS A 331 8.37 35.64 -11.61
C LYS A 331 9.54 35.89 -12.56
N ASP A 332 10.76 36.03 -12.03
CA ASP A 332 11.95 36.34 -12.82
C ASP A 332 12.36 35.18 -13.74
N TYR A 333 11.99 33.95 -13.40
CA TYR A 333 12.28 32.75 -14.18
C TYR A 333 11.23 32.46 -15.26
N PHE A 334 10.07 33.13 -15.21
CA PHE A 334 8.93 32.94 -16.12
C PHE A 334 8.51 34.29 -16.76
N SER A 335 9.45 35.26 -16.85
CA SER A 335 9.17 36.63 -17.31
C SER A 335 8.88 36.70 -18.80
N ASP A 336 9.42 35.79 -19.58
CA ASP A 336 9.24 35.68 -21.03
C ASP A 336 9.15 34.21 -21.45
N ASP A 337 8.67 33.97 -22.67
CA ASP A 337 8.40 32.63 -23.15
C ASP A 337 9.65 31.74 -23.29
N GLU A 338 10.80 32.31 -23.62
CA GLU A 338 12.05 31.57 -23.76
C GLU A 338 12.54 31.10 -22.41
N SER A 339 12.62 32.01 -21.44
CA SER A 339 12.95 31.71 -20.05
C SER A 339 11.94 30.70 -19.43
N ALA A 340 10.67 30.90 -19.70
CA ALA A 340 9.61 30.00 -19.22
C ALA A 340 9.78 28.58 -19.76
N LYS A 341 10.00 28.41 -21.08
CA LYS A 341 10.24 27.07 -21.69
C LYS A 341 11.50 26.43 -21.11
N ALA A 342 12.58 27.18 -20.94
CA ALA A 342 13.83 26.68 -20.37
C ALA A 342 13.61 26.17 -18.92
N ASN A 343 12.90 26.95 -18.10
CA ASN A 343 12.63 26.56 -16.71
C ASN A 343 11.60 25.46 -16.56
N LEU A 344 10.58 25.40 -17.44
CA LEU A 344 9.69 24.24 -17.51
C LEU A 344 10.45 22.96 -17.88
N TYR A 345 11.39 23.03 -18.83
CA TYR A 345 12.26 21.91 -19.17
C TYR A 345 13.13 21.47 -18.00
N LEU A 346 13.74 22.42 -17.30
CA LEU A 346 14.52 22.16 -16.08
C LEU A 346 13.69 21.47 -15.01
N LEU A 347 12.49 21.98 -14.71
CA LEU A 347 11.59 21.42 -13.71
C LEU A 347 11.09 20.04 -14.11
N SER A 348 10.88 19.78 -15.39
CA SER A 348 10.49 18.47 -15.90
C SER A 348 11.55 17.41 -15.62
N ASN A 349 12.82 17.80 -15.68
CA ASN A 349 14.02 16.96 -15.52
C ASN A 349 14.03 15.72 -16.45
N MET A 350 13.29 15.78 -17.56
CA MET A 350 13.14 14.67 -18.50
C MET A 350 14.47 14.25 -19.11
N GLN A 351 15.39 15.19 -19.31
CA GLN A 351 16.72 14.88 -19.83
C GLN A 351 17.49 13.89 -18.96
N ASN A 352 17.47 14.08 -17.64
CA ASN A 352 18.19 13.18 -16.73
C ASN A 352 17.53 11.80 -16.65
N ILE A 353 16.20 11.72 -16.77
CA ILE A 353 15.49 10.43 -16.83
C ILE A 353 15.77 9.73 -18.17
N GLN A 354 15.78 10.47 -19.28
CA GLN A 354 16.19 9.93 -20.58
C GLN A 354 17.64 9.46 -20.57
N ASN A 355 18.54 10.22 -19.93
CA ASN A 355 19.93 9.81 -19.77
C ASN A 355 20.07 8.53 -18.97
N ALA A 356 19.29 8.37 -17.88
CA ALA A 356 19.27 7.11 -17.10
C ALA A 356 18.77 5.93 -17.95
N LEU A 357 17.70 6.11 -18.73
CA LEU A 357 17.21 5.09 -19.65
C LEU A 357 18.25 4.74 -20.74
N LYS A 358 18.93 5.74 -21.28
CA LYS A 358 20.00 5.56 -22.26
C LYS A 358 21.18 4.80 -21.66
N GLU A 359 21.59 5.15 -20.44
CA GLU A 359 22.64 4.47 -19.70
C GLU A 359 22.29 2.98 -19.48
N VAL A 360 21.07 2.69 -19.05
CA VAL A 360 20.56 1.31 -18.91
C VAL A 360 20.66 0.56 -20.23
N ARG A 361 20.23 1.19 -21.34
CA ARG A 361 20.27 0.60 -22.67
C ARG A 361 21.71 0.32 -23.13
N GLU A 362 22.62 1.26 -22.93
CA GLU A 362 24.03 1.10 -23.31
C GLU A 362 24.71 0.00 -22.49
N LYS A 363 24.30 -0.18 -21.24
CA LYS A 363 24.82 -1.20 -20.33
C LYS A 363 24.03 -2.52 -20.37
N LYS A 364 23.01 -2.67 -21.22
CA LYS A 364 22.10 -3.82 -21.21
C LYS A 364 22.83 -5.17 -21.26
N ASP A 365 23.82 -5.31 -22.14
CA ASP A 365 24.55 -6.57 -22.30
C ASP A 365 25.38 -6.90 -21.05
N GLU A 366 25.93 -5.87 -20.40
CA GLU A 366 26.62 -6.01 -19.12
C GLU A 366 25.64 -6.39 -18.02
N ILE A 367 24.49 -5.73 -17.95
CA ILE A 367 23.42 -6.00 -16.97
C ILE A 367 22.92 -7.44 -17.12
N ILE A 368 22.59 -7.87 -18.35
CA ILE A 368 22.13 -9.23 -18.63
C ILE A 368 23.23 -10.26 -18.32
N ARG A 369 24.48 -9.96 -18.67
CA ARG A 369 25.62 -10.84 -18.37
C ARG A 369 25.80 -10.98 -16.86
N LYS A 370 25.83 -9.88 -16.11
CA LYS A 370 25.94 -9.89 -14.65
C LYS A 370 24.80 -10.68 -14.00
N ARG A 371 23.55 -10.44 -14.42
CA ARG A 371 22.40 -11.21 -13.93
C ARG A 371 22.57 -12.71 -14.16
N LYS A 372 22.98 -13.10 -15.39
CA LYS A 372 23.23 -14.51 -15.70
C LYS A 372 24.38 -15.10 -14.89
N GLU A 373 25.46 -14.35 -14.76
CA GLU A 373 26.63 -14.76 -13.96
C GLU A 373 26.26 -14.90 -12.47
N GLU A 374 25.56 -13.90 -11.89
CA GLU A 374 25.09 -13.95 -10.51
C GLU A 374 24.13 -15.12 -10.28
N PHE A 375 23.17 -15.30 -11.20
CA PHE A 375 22.22 -16.40 -11.13
C PHE A 375 22.92 -17.76 -11.20
N ILE A 376 23.83 -17.96 -12.18
CA ILE A 376 24.60 -19.19 -12.32
C ILE A 376 25.46 -19.40 -11.08
N LYS A 377 26.16 -18.36 -10.63
CA LYS A 377 27.03 -18.43 -9.44
C LYS A 377 26.24 -18.77 -8.19
N ALA A 378 25.09 -18.13 -7.99
CA ALA A 378 24.20 -18.42 -6.86
C ALA A 378 23.69 -19.87 -6.90
N LYS A 379 23.28 -20.36 -8.08
CA LYS A 379 22.83 -21.74 -8.27
C LYS A 379 23.95 -22.75 -8.09
N LEU A 380 25.15 -22.48 -8.63
CA LEU A 380 26.31 -23.31 -8.44
C LEU A 380 26.74 -23.37 -6.97
N ASN A 381 26.81 -22.22 -6.30
CA ASN A 381 27.15 -22.18 -4.88
C ASN A 381 26.11 -22.95 -4.04
N SER A 382 24.85 -22.75 -4.31
CA SER A 382 23.78 -23.48 -3.63
C SER A 382 23.87 -24.98 -3.89
N PHE A 383 24.15 -25.35 -5.13
CA PHE A 383 24.32 -26.75 -5.52
C PHE A 383 25.55 -27.38 -4.87
N GLU A 384 26.68 -26.68 -4.89
CA GLU A 384 27.90 -27.14 -4.23
C GLU A 384 27.75 -27.32 -2.73
N GLN A 385 27.14 -26.31 -2.06
CA GLN A 385 26.85 -26.39 -0.63
C GLN A 385 25.91 -27.55 -0.32
N TYR A 386 24.86 -27.70 -1.10
CA TYR A 386 23.89 -28.79 -0.96
C TYR A 386 24.59 -30.15 -1.19
N ASN A 387 25.42 -30.28 -2.25
CA ASN A 387 26.18 -31.49 -2.55
C ASN A 387 27.17 -31.81 -1.42
N LYS A 388 27.94 -30.82 -0.94
CA LYS A 388 28.87 -30.99 0.19
C LYS A 388 28.16 -31.39 1.48
N SER A 389 27.01 -30.79 1.76
CA SER A 389 26.21 -31.15 2.93
C SER A 389 25.75 -32.61 2.86
N ILE A 390 25.17 -33.03 1.72
CA ILE A 390 24.73 -34.41 1.55
C ILE A 390 25.88 -35.37 1.62
N GLN A 391 27.03 -35.08 0.96
CA GLN A 391 28.23 -35.94 1.03
C GLN A 391 28.70 -36.09 2.48
N LYS A 392 28.73 -35.00 3.24
CA LYS A 392 29.10 -35.05 4.67
C LYS A 392 28.17 -35.93 5.45
N ASP A 393 26.84 -35.71 5.32
CA ASP A 393 25.83 -36.49 6.02
C ASP A 393 25.94 -38.01 5.68
N ILE A 394 26.17 -38.33 4.39
CA ILE A 394 26.29 -39.71 3.94
C ILE A 394 27.60 -40.32 4.47
N LYS A 395 28.72 -39.58 4.46
CA LYS A 395 29.99 -40.07 5.03
C LYS A 395 29.86 -40.36 6.52
N GLU A 396 29.24 -39.46 7.25
CA GLU A 396 28.95 -39.67 8.69
C GLU A 396 28.03 -40.88 8.93
N LYS A 397 27.02 -41.09 8.07
CA LYS A 397 26.17 -42.28 8.12
C LYS A 397 26.93 -43.56 7.86
N ILE A 398 27.77 -43.60 6.79
CA ILE A 398 28.59 -44.73 6.45
C ILE A 398 29.57 -45.11 7.58
N GLU A 399 30.24 -44.09 8.18
CA GLU A 399 31.13 -44.32 9.31
C GLU A 399 30.39 -44.90 10.53
N LYS A 400 29.24 -44.38 10.85
CA LYS A 400 28.40 -44.88 11.94
C LYS A 400 27.87 -46.29 11.69
N ILE A 401 27.49 -46.62 10.46
CA ILE A 401 27.08 -47.96 10.08
C ILE A 401 28.25 -48.93 10.17
N LYS A 402 29.47 -48.52 9.70
CA LYS A 402 30.67 -49.32 9.76
C LYS A 402 31.24 -49.54 11.15
N SER A 403 31.06 -48.60 12.06
CA SER A 403 31.49 -48.72 13.46
C SER A 403 30.62 -49.70 14.27
N SER A 404 29.62 -50.31 13.64
CA SER A 404 28.73 -51.35 14.20
C SER A 404 27.95 -50.98 15.47
N ASP A 405 27.83 -49.71 15.73
CA ASP A 405 27.17 -49.27 16.97
C ASP A 405 25.76 -48.74 16.69
N ILE A 406 24.82 -49.71 16.53
CA ILE A 406 23.34 -49.43 16.52
C ILE A 406 22.98 -48.49 17.65
N LYS A 407 23.74 -48.54 18.74
CA LYS A 407 23.61 -47.68 19.90
C LYS A 407 23.88 -46.20 19.57
N ASP A 408 24.90 -45.92 18.72
CA ASP A 408 25.22 -44.56 18.28
C ASP A 408 24.20 -43.99 17.33
N ILE A 409 23.65 -44.79 16.42
CA ILE A 409 22.56 -44.38 15.51
C ILE A 409 21.29 -44.08 16.32
N LYS A 410 20.96 -44.93 17.30
CA LYS A 410 19.85 -44.69 18.25
C LYS A 410 20.06 -43.40 19.04
N THR A 411 21.28 -43.21 19.55
CA THR A 411 21.63 -42.00 20.30
C THR A 411 21.53 -40.75 19.45
N LYS A 412 21.95 -40.77 18.17
CA LYS A 412 21.81 -39.66 17.23
C LYS A 412 20.31 -39.33 16.95
N LYS A 413 19.49 -40.36 16.71
CA LYS A 413 18.07 -40.22 16.54
C LYS A 413 17.42 -39.56 17.76
N ASP A 414 17.72 -40.05 18.94
CA ASP A 414 17.16 -39.55 20.20
C ASP A 414 17.61 -38.08 20.45
N ASN A 415 18.87 -37.74 20.12
CA ASN A 415 19.36 -36.37 20.20
C ASN A 415 18.65 -35.44 19.20
N LEU A 416 18.45 -35.84 17.94
CA LEU A 416 17.71 -35.06 16.95
C LEU A 416 16.25 -34.83 17.35
N LEU A 417 15.60 -35.88 17.90
CA LEU A 417 14.25 -35.75 18.44
C LEU A 417 14.19 -34.74 19.61
N LYS A 418 15.18 -34.83 20.52
CA LYS A 418 15.28 -33.93 21.66
C LYS A 418 15.54 -32.49 21.24
N VAL A 419 16.50 -32.27 20.33
CA VAL A 419 16.83 -30.93 19.80
C VAL A 419 15.65 -30.35 19.05
N LYS A 420 15.00 -31.15 18.16
CA LYS A 420 13.78 -30.72 17.46
C LYS A 420 12.69 -30.30 18.44
N SER A 421 12.36 -31.14 19.44
CA SER A 421 11.31 -30.87 20.41
C SER A 421 11.62 -29.62 21.23
N GLN A 422 12.79 -29.58 21.87
CA GLN A 422 13.18 -28.48 22.75
C GLN A 422 13.30 -27.14 22.01
N THR A 423 13.88 -27.15 20.82
CA THR A 423 14.06 -25.92 20.05
C THR A 423 12.75 -25.45 19.40
N SER A 424 11.93 -26.40 18.90
CA SER A 424 10.60 -26.07 18.38
C SER A 424 9.70 -25.45 19.45
N GLU A 425 9.69 -26.04 20.64
CA GLU A 425 8.95 -25.50 21.79
C GLU A 425 9.49 -24.14 22.22
N ALA A 426 10.80 -23.97 22.29
CA ALA A 426 11.43 -22.71 22.67
C ALA A 426 11.13 -21.59 21.65
N VAL A 427 11.14 -21.92 20.35
CA VAL A 427 10.76 -20.98 19.27
C VAL A 427 9.29 -20.59 19.38
N ASN A 428 8.39 -21.56 19.57
CA ASN A 428 6.96 -21.28 19.72
C ASN A 428 6.68 -20.44 20.96
N TRP A 429 7.24 -20.82 22.10
CA TRP A 429 7.07 -20.06 23.33
C TRP A 429 7.56 -18.62 23.18
N LYS A 430 8.75 -18.42 22.59
CA LYS A 430 9.29 -17.09 22.36
C LYS A 430 8.49 -16.27 21.37
N TYR A 431 7.92 -16.92 20.35
CA TYR A 431 7.04 -16.29 19.40
C TYR A 431 5.74 -15.83 20.05
N GLU A 432 5.11 -16.69 20.84
CA GLU A 432 3.87 -16.34 21.55
C GLU A 432 4.10 -15.22 22.59
N ASP A 433 5.16 -15.34 23.41
CA ASP A 433 5.56 -14.31 24.38
C ASP A 433 5.80 -12.97 23.70
N PHE A 434 6.50 -12.98 22.56
CA PHE A 434 6.76 -11.80 21.76
C PHE A 434 5.46 -11.20 21.20
N LEU A 435 4.54 -12.01 20.68
CA LEU A 435 3.25 -11.54 20.19
C LEU A 435 2.42 -10.90 21.30
N ASP A 436 2.36 -11.51 22.48
CA ASP A 436 1.59 -10.99 23.60
C ASP A 436 2.16 -9.67 24.13
N ALA A 437 3.50 -9.57 24.25
CA ALA A 437 4.17 -8.34 24.65
C ALA A 437 3.88 -7.19 23.65
N ASN A 438 4.04 -7.45 22.35
CA ASN A 438 3.84 -6.41 21.33
C ASN A 438 2.37 -6.02 21.18
N LYS A 439 1.43 -6.94 21.36
CA LYS A 439 0.01 -6.62 21.43
C LYS A 439 -0.30 -5.58 22.50
N GLN A 440 0.29 -5.72 23.69
CA GLN A 440 0.09 -4.78 24.79
C GLN A 440 0.77 -3.43 24.53
N ILE A 441 1.97 -3.44 23.95
CA ILE A 441 2.69 -2.22 23.57
C ILE A 441 1.87 -1.45 22.53
N LEU A 442 1.44 -2.10 21.46
CA LEU A 442 0.65 -1.48 20.39
C LEU A 442 -0.69 -0.96 20.91
N LYS A 443 -1.40 -1.73 21.75
CA LYS A 443 -2.64 -1.29 22.40
C LYS A 443 -2.40 -0.03 23.23
N SER A 444 -1.32 0.00 24.02
CA SER A 444 -0.98 1.14 24.87
C SER A 444 -0.61 2.39 24.08
N SER A 445 0.20 2.23 23.02
CA SER A 445 0.62 3.32 22.13
C SER A 445 -0.58 3.95 21.44
N LEU A 446 -1.43 3.15 20.78
CA LEU A 446 -2.64 3.63 20.10
C LEU A 446 -3.61 4.32 21.05
N ASN A 447 -3.84 3.75 22.24
CA ASN A 447 -4.71 4.37 23.23
C ASN A 447 -4.16 5.72 23.72
N LYS A 448 -2.85 5.85 23.88
CA LYS A 448 -2.19 7.10 24.30
C LYS A 448 -2.35 8.19 23.23
N GLU A 449 -2.13 7.86 21.95
CA GLU A 449 -2.31 8.79 20.85
C GLU A 449 -3.77 9.27 20.72
N ILE A 450 -4.71 8.34 20.78
CA ILE A 450 -6.13 8.64 20.73
C ILE A 450 -6.52 9.55 21.90
N ASN A 451 -6.14 9.22 23.12
CA ASN A 451 -6.48 10.03 24.28
C ASN A 451 -5.93 11.45 24.18
N LYS A 452 -4.68 11.61 23.72
CA LYS A 452 -4.07 12.91 23.49
C LYS A 452 -4.84 13.75 22.48
N TYR A 453 -5.28 13.12 21.39
CA TYR A 453 -5.99 13.83 20.35
C TYR A 453 -7.42 14.23 20.77
N PHE A 454 -8.12 13.36 21.48
CA PHE A 454 -9.44 13.68 22.02
C PHE A 454 -9.39 14.77 23.10
N GLN A 455 -8.32 14.88 23.87
CA GLN A 455 -8.09 16.00 24.79
C GLN A 455 -7.97 17.32 24.00
N ASN A 456 -7.14 17.38 22.98
CA ASN A 456 -6.96 18.57 22.14
C ASN A 456 -8.27 18.99 21.48
N ASN A 457 -9.06 18.04 20.95
CA ASN A 457 -10.33 18.32 20.30
C ASN A 457 -11.40 18.84 21.28
N ASN A 458 -11.45 18.32 22.50
CA ASN A 458 -12.35 18.85 23.56
C ASN A 458 -11.98 20.30 23.93
N ASP A 459 -10.69 20.66 23.90
CA ASP A 459 -10.24 22.03 24.15
C ASP A 459 -10.67 22.97 22.99
N GLU A 460 -10.64 22.50 21.73
CA GLU A 460 -11.13 23.25 20.58
C GLU A 460 -12.64 23.46 20.60
N ILE A 461 -13.41 22.43 20.95
CA ILE A 461 -14.86 22.55 21.15
C ILE A 461 -15.17 23.59 22.25
N SER A 462 -14.41 23.56 23.34
CA SER A 462 -14.59 24.50 24.45
C SER A 462 -14.20 25.94 24.09
N LYS A 463 -13.17 26.13 23.26
CA LYS A 463 -12.75 27.44 22.74
C LYS A 463 -13.73 28.04 21.74
N SER A 464 -14.62 27.24 21.16
CA SER A 464 -15.64 27.69 20.22
C SER A 464 -16.90 28.31 20.94
N GLU A 465 -16.92 28.20 22.26
CA GLU A 465 -17.89 28.78 23.15
C GLU A 465 -17.54 30.27 23.42
N ASP A 466 -18.46 31.20 23.17
CA ASP A 466 -18.32 32.62 23.43
C ASP A 466 -19.55 33.11 24.21
N THR A 467 -19.42 34.22 24.90
CA THR A 467 -20.52 34.82 25.67
C THR A 467 -20.84 36.18 25.08
N LYS A 468 -22.05 36.40 24.69
CA LYS A 468 -22.54 37.71 24.24
C LYS A 468 -23.62 38.25 25.17
N THR A 469 -23.52 39.52 25.48
CA THR A 469 -24.54 40.22 26.21
C THR A 469 -25.67 40.65 25.27
N GLU A 470 -26.86 40.12 25.45
CA GLU A 470 -28.06 40.58 24.76
C GLU A 470 -28.89 41.40 25.73
N SER A 471 -29.61 42.37 25.20
CA SER A 471 -30.49 43.21 26.00
C SER A 471 -31.84 43.36 25.33
N TYR A 472 -32.91 43.35 26.13
CA TYR A 472 -34.23 43.68 25.66
C TYR A 472 -34.83 44.75 26.55
N THR A 473 -35.76 45.50 25.99
CA THR A 473 -36.47 46.56 26.70
C THR A 473 -37.81 46.00 27.19
N LYS A 474 -38.00 45.95 28.49
CA LYS A 474 -39.24 45.53 29.11
C LYS A 474 -40.16 46.73 29.26
N ASP A 475 -41.37 46.62 28.70
CA ASP A 475 -42.43 47.63 28.88
C ASP A 475 -43.24 47.29 30.13
N HIS A 476 -43.23 48.17 31.10
CA HIS A 476 -43.99 48.02 32.33
C HIS A 476 -45.48 48.33 32.19
N GLY A 477 -45.92 48.67 31.01
CA GLY A 477 -47.31 48.99 30.71
C GLY A 477 -47.77 50.34 31.29
N PHE A 478 -48.86 50.89 30.73
CA PHE A 478 -49.33 52.24 31.02
C PHE A 478 -49.70 52.44 32.48
N PHE A 479 -50.14 51.40 33.20
CA PHE A 479 -50.56 51.52 34.61
C PHE A 479 -49.40 51.41 35.61
N SER A 480 -48.29 50.80 35.26
CA SER A 480 -47.11 50.67 36.16
C SER A 480 -46.17 51.87 36.09
N TRP A 481 -46.24 52.67 35.04
CA TRP A 481 -45.42 53.88 34.84
C TRP A 481 -45.55 54.92 36.02
N LYS A 482 -46.65 54.97 36.77
CA LYS A 482 -46.75 55.85 37.93
C LYS A 482 -45.82 55.55 39.09
N PHE A 483 -45.20 54.35 39.10
CA PHE A 483 -44.33 53.90 40.19
C PHE A 483 -42.83 53.77 39.78
N PHE A 484 -42.51 53.90 38.47
CA PHE A 484 -41.20 53.89 37.97
C PHE A 484 -40.88 55.16 37.15
N SER A 485 -39.64 55.64 37.28
CA SER A 485 -39.23 56.88 36.59
C SER A 485 -39.24 56.75 35.07
N ASP A 486 -39.07 55.51 34.57
CA ASP A 486 -39.02 55.19 33.12
C ASP A 486 -40.04 54.09 32.80
N ARG A 487 -40.74 54.24 31.68
CA ARG A 487 -41.68 53.24 31.15
C ARG A 487 -40.99 51.97 30.67
N TYR A 488 -39.72 52.09 30.25
CA TYR A 488 -38.93 51.00 29.67
C TYR A 488 -37.75 50.76 30.55
N GLU A 489 -37.54 49.48 30.91
CA GLU A 489 -36.39 49.00 31.62
C GLU A 489 -35.54 48.18 30.62
N LYS A 490 -34.26 48.49 30.49
CA LYS A 490 -33.34 47.72 29.69
C LYS A 490 -32.72 46.65 30.56
N ILE A 491 -33.11 45.42 30.28
CA ILE A 491 -32.56 44.23 30.94
C ILE A 491 -31.48 43.63 30.03
N SER A 492 -30.28 43.51 30.55
CA SER A 492 -29.15 42.86 29.87
C SER A 492 -28.84 41.51 30.53
N TYR A 493 -28.61 40.52 29.73
CA TYR A 493 -28.20 39.18 30.20
C TYR A 493 -27.18 38.58 29.24
N ASP A 494 -26.33 37.74 29.79
CA ASP A 494 -25.30 37.05 29.02
C ASP A 494 -25.86 35.73 28.53
N ILE A 495 -25.62 35.44 27.25
CA ILE A 495 -26.02 34.20 26.61
C ILE A 495 -24.81 33.53 25.98
N VAL A 496 -24.78 32.19 26.04
CA VAL A 496 -23.80 31.39 25.34
C VAL A 496 -24.06 31.48 23.85
N VAL A 497 -23.01 31.70 23.09
CA VAL A 497 -23.01 31.76 21.64
C VAL A 497 -21.96 30.83 21.07
N VAL A 498 -22.31 30.01 20.09
CA VAL A 498 -21.39 29.09 19.47
C VAL A 498 -21.49 29.14 17.95
N LYS A 499 -20.35 29.08 17.28
CA LYS A 499 -20.27 28.88 15.82
C LYS A 499 -20.33 27.38 15.51
N ALA A 500 -21.50 26.87 15.19
CA ALA A 500 -21.75 25.43 15.00
C ALA A 500 -20.86 24.82 13.92
N GLY A 501 -20.57 25.54 12.85
CA GLY A 501 -19.66 25.07 11.79
C GLY A 501 -18.22 24.82 12.25
N MET A 502 -17.72 25.55 13.25
CA MET A 502 -16.39 25.31 13.81
C MET A 502 -16.33 23.98 14.58
N ILE A 503 -17.36 23.70 15.36
CA ILE A 503 -17.48 22.44 16.09
C ILE A 503 -17.66 21.25 15.12
N GLN A 504 -18.50 21.43 14.09
CA GLN A 504 -18.67 20.41 13.06
C GLN A 504 -17.33 20.07 12.38
N ASN A 505 -16.59 21.08 11.94
CA ASN A 505 -15.28 20.88 11.30
C ASN A 505 -14.29 20.19 12.25
N ALA A 506 -14.23 20.62 13.51
CA ALA A 506 -13.36 19.97 14.50
C ALA A 506 -13.70 18.48 14.71
N LEU A 507 -14.97 18.10 14.68
CA LEU A 507 -15.39 16.70 14.80
C LEU A 507 -15.16 15.88 13.51
N GLU A 508 -15.24 16.51 12.34
CA GLU A 508 -14.91 15.89 11.06
C GLU A 508 -13.39 15.67 10.93
N ASP A 509 -12.59 16.68 11.30
CA ASP A 509 -11.13 16.58 11.34
C ASP A 509 -10.65 15.53 12.34
N LEU A 510 -11.32 15.41 13.47
CA LEU A 510 -11.07 14.35 14.46
C LEU A 510 -11.22 12.95 13.84
N SER A 511 -12.28 12.73 13.08
CA SER A 511 -12.55 11.45 12.43
C SER A 511 -11.48 11.10 11.38
N LEU A 512 -11.12 12.08 10.56
CA LEU A 512 -10.13 11.91 9.49
C LEU A 512 -8.72 11.68 10.06
N TYR A 513 -8.35 12.43 11.10
CA TYR A 513 -7.04 12.25 11.75
C TYR A 513 -6.89 10.86 12.38
N ILE A 514 -7.94 10.39 13.06
CA ILE A 514 -7.88 9.07 13.70
C ILE A 514 -7.74 7.97 12.65
N GLU A 515 -8.48 8.06 11.54
CA GLU A 515 -8.36 7.09 10.46
C GLU A 515 -6.92 7.04 9.92
N ASN A 516 -6.33 8.19 9.60
CA ASN A 516 -4.98 8.28 9.06
C ASN A 516 -3.91 7.86 10.08
N SER A 517 -3.99 8.34 11.32
CA SER A 517 -3.03 7.99 12.37
C SER A 517 -3.05 6.51 12.69
N MET A 518 -4.22 5.89 12.70
CA MET A 518 -4.33 4.45 12.96
C MET A 518 -3.74 3.61 11.84
N LYS A 519 -4.01 3.95 10.59
CA LYS A 519 -3.40 3.25 9.44
C LYS A 519 -1.88 3.32 9.50
N ASN A 520 -1.33 4.50 9.73
CA ASN A 520 0.11 4.72 9.76
C ASN A 520 0.77 4.02 10.96
N SER A 521 0.27 4.24 12.18
CA SER A 521 0.85 3.65 13.39
C SER A 521 0.79 2.11 13.37
N ILE A 522 -0.28 1.52 12.86
CA ILE A 522 -0.40 0.07 12.75
C ILE A 522 0.53 -0.47 11.68
N SER A 523 0.65 0.19 10.54
CA SER A 523 1.55 -0.23 9.46
C SER A 523 3.02 -0.18 9.90
N GLU A 524 3.45 0.91 10.55
CA GLU A 524 4.79 1.07 11.08
C GLU A 524 5.13 0.02 12.16
N GLU A 525 4.24 -0.17 13.12
CA GLU A 525 4.44 -1.13 14.21
C GLU A 525 4.45 -2.58 13.72
N VAL A 526 3.70 -2.88 12.69
CA VAL A 526 3.69 -4.24 12.13
C VAL A 526 4.94 -4.54 11.33
N ASN A 527 5.49 -3.57 10.60
CA ASN A 527 6.77 -3.75 9.93
C ASN A 527 7.89 -3.93 10.95
N SER A 528 7.88 -3.15 12.03
CA SER A 528 8.75 -3.34 13.19
C SER A 528 8.58 -4.74 13.82
N LEU A 529 7.34 -5.21 13.96
CA LEU A 529 7.01 -6.53 14.48
C LEU A 529 7.66 -7.66 13.67
N LYS A 530 7.57 -7.64 12.34
CA LYS A 530 8.18 -8.65 11.46
C LYS A 530 9.70 -8.74 11.65
N GLY A 531 10.38 -7.61 11.69
CA GLY A 531 11.83 -7.56 11.91
C GLY A 531 12.22 -8.07 13.30
N ASN A 532 11.45 -7.74 14.31
CA ASN A 532 11.71 -8.16 15.68
C ASN A 532 11.41 -9.66 15.91
N ILE A 533 10.38 -10.23 15.26
CA ILE A 533 10.12 -11.68 15.27
C ILE A 533 11.35 -12.43 14.73
N TYR A 534 11.88 -12.00 13.59
CA TYR A 534 13.07 -12.61 13.01
C TYR A 534 14.25 -12.59 13.98
N LYS A 535 14.57 -11.44 14.59
CA LYS A 535 15.67 -11.32 15.56
C LYS A 535 15.50 -12.25 16.77
N GLN A 536 14.29 -12.30 17.35
CA GLN A 536 14.01 -13.14 18.50
C GLN A 536 14.15 -14.64 18.19
N ILE A 537 13.66 -15.07 17.03
CA ILE A 537 13.80 -16.46 16.60
C ILE A 537 15.25 -16.82 16.37
N MET A 538 16.03 -15.95 15.70
CA MET A 538 17.46 -16.19 15.48
C MET A 538 18.24 -16.28 16.77
N GLN A 539 17.97 -15.45 17.76
CA GLN A 539 18.59 -15.53 19.08
C GLN A 539 18.30 -16.85 19.81
N VAL A 540 17.08 -17.38 19.66
CA VAL A 540 16.73 -18.69 20.24
C VAL A 540 17.49 -19.82 19.54
N LEU A 541 17.58 -19.75 18.22
CA LEU A 541 18.29 -20.74 17.40
C LEU A 541 19.79 -20.73 17.68
N GLU A 542 20.41 -19.57 17.74
CA GLU A 542 21.85 -19.43 18.06
C GLU A 542 22.18 -19.91 19.48
N LYS A 543 21.31 -19.63 20.45
CA LYS A 543 21.49 -20.07 21.83
C LYS A 543 21.38 -21.58 22.00
N ASN A 544 20.56 -22.25 21.18
CA ASN A 544 20.32 -23.69 21.24
C ASN A 544 21.23 -24.51 20.29
N ASP A 545 22.04 -23.85 19.47
CA ASP A 545 23.00 -24.49 18.52
C ASP A 545 24.33 -24.91 19.21
N GLY A 546 24.31 -25.15 20.54
CA GLY A 546 25.48 -25.55 21.30
C GLY A 546 26.20 -26.82 20.82
N ASP A 547 25.56 -27.64 20.00
CA ASP A 547 26.11 -28.91 19.45
C ASP A 547 26.41 -28.88 17.94
N LYS A 548 26.33 -27.74 17.24
CA LYS A 548 26.57 -27.59 15.78
C LYS A 548 25.81 -28.58 14.88
N ASN A 549 24.65 -29.06 15.32
CA ASN A 549 23.86 -30.05 14.63
C ASN A 549 22.70 -29.45 13.81
N LEU A 550 22.51 -28.12 13.85
CA LEU A 550 21.45 -27.41 13.14
C LEU A 550 21.99 -26.81 11.84
N ASP A 551 21.33 -27.07 10.72
CA ASP A 551 21.58 -26.33 9.48
C ASP A 551 20.94 -24.93 9.59
N LEU A 552 21.69 -24.00 10.18
CA LEU A 552 21.26 -22.63 10.41
C LEU A 552 20.86 -21.91 9.11
N HIS A 553 21.48 -22.25 7.98
CA HIS A 553 21.18 -21.61 6.70
C HIS A 553 19.79 -22.02 6.19
N GLN A 554 19.44 -23.30 6.24
CA GLN A 554 18.10 -23.78 5.88
C GLN A 554 17.03 -23.25 6.83
N ILE A 555 17.34 -23.19 8.11
CA ILE A 555 16.45 -22.66 9.13
C ILE A 555 16.21 -21.17 8.90
N GLN A 556 17.24 -20.38 8.64
CA GLN A 556 17.11 -18.96 8.30
C GLN A 556 16.21 -18.73 7.08
N LYS A 557 16.36 -19.54 6.04
CA LYS A 557 15.51 -19.47 4.85
C LYS A 557 14.05 -19.79 5.16
N SER A 558 13.79 -20.79 5.99
CA SER A 558 12.44 -21.17 6.43
C SER A 558 11.80 -20.07 7.27
N VAL A 559 12.52 -19.51 8.23
CA VAL A 559 12.06 -18.39 9.07
C VAL A 559 11.69 -17.17 8.22
N ARG A 560 12.52 -16.80 7.23
CA ARG A 560 12.23 -15.71 6.30
C ARG A 560 10.93 -15.93 5.52
N ASN A 561 10.77 -17.11 4.94
CA ASN A 561 9.60 -17.45 4.14
C ASN A 561 8.31 -17.35 4.97
N ILE A 562 8.33 -17.86 6.20
CA ILE A 562 7.19 -17.84 7.10
C ILE A 562 6.85 -16.40 7.51
N ILE A 563 7.82 -15.63 7.98
CA ILE A 563 7.61 -14.24 8.41
C ILE A 563 7.12 -13.38 7.24
N SER A 564 7.63 -13.60 6.03
CA SER A 564 7.20 -12.85 4.86
C SER A 564 5.78 -13.19 4.40
N SER A 565 5.29 -14.40 4.71
CA SER A 565 3.93 -14.83 4.38
C SER A 565 2.87 -14.30 5.36
N LEU A 566 3.27 -13.77 6.51
CA LEU A 566 2.34 -13.21 7.49
C LEU A 566 1.60 -12.00 6.89
N ARG A 567 0.30 -12.17 6.65
CA ARG A 567 -0.58 -11.09 6.17
C ARG A 567 -1.18 -10.32 7.33
N ILE A 568 -1.30 -9.01 7.14
CA ILE A 568 -1.90 -8.12 8.12
C ILE A 568 -3.26 -7.72 7.59
N PRO A 569 -4.34 -7.89 8.36
CA PRO A 569 -5.65 -7.39 7.98
C PRO A 569 -5.64 -5.86 7.93
N GLU A 570 -6.18 -5.28 6.86
CA GLU A 570 -6.40 -3.83 6.79
C GLU A 570 -7.47 -3.40 7.80
N ILE A 571 -7.21 -2.27 8.43
CA ILE A 571 -8.15 -1.65 9.37
C ILE A 571 -8.80 -0.46 8.67
N ASN A 572 -10.09 -0.56 8.43
CA ASN A 572 -10.89 0.53 7.88
C ASN A 572 -11.81 1.09 8.97
N TYR A 573 -11.54 2.33 9.38
CA TYR A 573 -12.42 3.08 10.28
C TYR A 573 -13.17 4.16 9.51
N THR A 574 -14.47 4.14 9.65
CA THR A 574 -15.30 5.25 9.21
C THR A 574 -16.32 5.60 10.28
N ASN A 575 -16.21 6.79 10.76
CA ASN A 575 -17.20 7.34 11.65
C ASN A 575 -18.06 8.38 10.90
N LYS A 576 -19.35 8.38 11.17
CA LYS A 576 -20.29 9.35 10.59
C LYS A 576 -20.76 10.30 11.68
N LEU A 577 -20.48 11.57 11.45
CA LEU A 577 -21.03 12.62 12.31
C LEU A 577 -22.57 12.55 12.27
N PRO A 578 -23.25 12.47 13.42
CA PRO A 578 -24.72 12.50 13.49
C PRO A 578 -25.29 13.76 12.84
N ASN A 579 -26.44 13.64 12.19
CA ASN A 579 -27.07 14.78 11.53
C ASN A 579 -27.40 15.93 12.50
N GLU A 580 -27.58 15.62 13.76
CA GLU A 580 -27.80 16.59 14.83
C GLU A 580 -26.61 17.52 15.08
N LEU A 581 -25.39 17.05 14.74
CA LEU A 581 -24.13 17.81 14.86
C LEU A 581 -23.69 18.43 13.52
N LYS A 582 -24.43 18.21 12.44
CA LYS A 582 -24.22 18.85 11.14
C LYS A 582 -25.05 20.15 11.08
N LYS A 583 -24.62 21.12 11.84
CA LYS A 583 -25.25 22.45 11.85
C LYS A 583 -24.28 23.52 11.39
N SER A 584 -24.77 24.52 10.68
CA SER A 584 -24.00 25.70 10.27
C SER A 584 -24.62 26.96 10.91
N GLY A 585 -23.83 28.02 10.98
CA GLY A 585 -24.27 29.28 11.54
C GLY A 585 -23.97 29.45 13.03
N THR A 586 -24.54 30.45 13.63
CA THR A 586 -24.36 30.82 15.05
C THR A 586 -25.56 30.41 15.86
N LEU A 587 -25.39 29.55 16.86
CA LEU A 587 -26.38 29.13 17.81
C LEU A 587 -26.25 29.99 19.08
N LYS A 588 -27.38 30.19 19.82
CA LYS A 588 -27.42 31.06 20.98
C LYS A 588 -28.22 30.42 22.12
N GLY A 589 -27.89 30.79 23.36
CA GLY A 589 -28.58 30.37 24.56
C GLY A 589 -28.67 28.88 24.74
N SER A 590 -29.78 28.34 25.14
CA SER A 590 -30.01 26.93 25.40
C SER A 590 -29.72 26.03 24.19
N GLU A 591 -29.95 26.52 22.97
CA GLU A 591 -29.61 25.75 21.76
C GLU A 591 -28.11 25.62 21.59
N ALA A 592 -27.33 26.65 21.93
CA ALA A 592 -25.85 26.58 21.91
C ALA A 592 -25.32 25.62 22.98
N GLU A 593 -25.84 25.70 24.19
CA GLU A 593 -25.49 24.82 25.30
C GLU A 593 -25.79 23.37 24.99
N ASP A 594 -26.99 23.07 24.52
CA ASP A 594 -27.39 21.72 24.08
C ASP A 594 -26.51 21.18 22.95
N PHE A 595 -26.13 22.02 22.01
CA PHE A 595 -25.30 21.64 20.90
C PHE A 595 -23.86 21.30 21.35
N ILE A 596 -23.28 22.11 22.22
CA ILE A 596 -21.96 21.86 22.84
C ILE A 596 -21.96 20.55 23.64
N GLU A 597 -23.01 20.36 24.46
CA GLU A 597 -23.14 19.14 25.27
C GLU A 597 -23.23 17.89 24.39
N ARG A 598 -24.03 17.93 23.34
CA ARG A 598 -24.14 16.83 22.36
C ARG A 598 -22.80 16.58 21.64
N ALA A 599 -22.09 17.63 21.25
CA ALA A 599 -20.77 17.49 20.63
C ALA A 599 -19.74 16.84 21.57
N LYS A 600 -19.69 17.26 22.82
CA LYS A 600 -18.84 16.67 23.87
C LYS A 600 -19.21 15.20 24.15
N ASN A 601 -20.50 14.90 24.23
CA ASN A 601 -21.01 13.54 24.45
C ASN A 601 -20.72 12.63 23.25
N TYR A 602 -20.85 13.16 22.04
CA TYR A 602 -20.47 12.44 20.83
C TYR A 602 -18.97 12.14 20.80
N ALA A 603 -18.10 13.12 21.05
CA ALA A 603 -16.65 12.92 21.10
C ALA A 603 -16.26 11.84 22.12
N LYS A 604 -16.82 11.87 23.33
CA LYS A 604 -16.59 10.83 24.36
C LYS A 604 -17.10 9.45 23.93
N SER A 605 -18.24 9.38 23.26
CA SER A 605 -18.83 8.14 22.77
C SER A 605 -17.97 7.57 21.63
N PHE A 606 -17.51 8.42 20.73
CA PHE A 606 -16.64 8.09 19.63
C PHE A 606 -15.30 7.54 20.14
N GLN A 607 -14.65 8.23 21.11
CA GLN A 607 -13.43 7.76 21.75
C GLN A 607 -13.57 6.33 22.30
N ARG A 608 -14.64 6.07 23.06
CA ARG A 608 -14.90 4.73 23.63
C ARG A 608 -15.10 3.67 22.56
N ASN A 609 -15.80 3.99 21.49
CA ASN A 609 -16.05 3.06 20.39
C ASN A 609 -14.76 2.72 19.65
N ILE A 610 -13.90 3.70 19.36
CA ILE A 610 -12.61 3.48 18.71
C ILE A 610 -11.71 2.60 19.56
N ILE A 611 -11.56 2.89 20.86
CA ILE A 611 -10.73 2.08 21.75
C ILE A 611 -11.19 0.61 21.74
N ARG A 612 -12.50 0.38 21.76
CA ARG A 612 -13.08 -0.97 21.71
C ARG A 612 -12.81 -1.66 20.36
N ASP A 613 -12.94 -0.91 19.28
CA ASP A 613 -12.76 -1.45 17.93
C ASP A 613 -11.30 -1.76 17.65
N ILE A 614 -10.36 -0.93 18.13
CA ILE A 614 -8.92 -1.23 18.14
C ILE A 614 -8.65 -2.55 18.87
N GLU A 615 -9.20 -2.72 20.06
CA GLU A 615 -8.99 -3.95 20.82
C GLU A 615 -9.49 -5.19 20.06
N LYS A 616 -10.64 -5.08 19.41
CA LYS A 616 -11.18 -6.14 18.56
C LYS A 616 -10.25 -6.46 17.38
N HIS A 617 -9.74 -5.43 16.69
CA HIS A 617 -8.83 -5.62 15.56
C HIS A 617 -7.48 -6.21 15.98
N LEU A 618 -6.91 -5.70 17.07
CA LEU A 618 -5.67 -6.28 17.62
C LEU A 618 -5.89 -7.75 18.03
N ASN A 619 -7.03 -8.09 18.62
CA ASN A 619 -7.36 -9.47 18.95
C ASN A 619 -7.43 -10.35 17.69
N THR A 620 -8.02 -9.87 16.62
CA THR A 620 -8.11 -10.59 15.35
C THR A 620 -6.73 -10.76 14.71
N LEU A 621 -5.94 -9.68 14.64
CA LEU A 621 -4.59 -9.69 14.09
C LEU A 621 -3.69 -10.67 14.84
N PHE A 622 -3.54 -10.48 16.15
CA PHE A 622 -2.66 -11.34 16.95
C PHE A 622 -3.20 -12.76 17.09
N GLY A 623 -4.53 -12.95 17.01
CA GLY A 623 -5.15 -14.27 16.95
C GLY A 623 -4.78 -15.03 15.68
N SER A 624 -4.75 -14.36 14.51
CA SER A 624 -4.31 -14.99 13.25
C SER A 624 -2.82 -15.32 13.27
N LEU A 625 -1.99 -14.45 13.84
CA LEU A 625 -0.55 -14.70 13.98
C LEU A 625 -0.26 -15.90 14.89
N LYS A 626 -1.01 -16.07 15.97
CA LYS A 626 -0.87 -17.22 16.90
C LYS A 626 -1.28 -18.56 16.31
N GLN A 627 -1.97 -18.60 15.16
CA GLN A 627 -2.30 -19.85 14.48
C GLN A 627 -1.09 -20.53 13.83
N HIS A 628 0.01 -19.81 13.62
CA HIS A 628 1.24 -20.36 13.06
C HIS A 628 2.05 -21.09 14.13
N ASN A 629 2.32 -22.37 13.90
CA ASN A 629 3.26 -23.15 14.71
C ASN A 629 4.66 -23.03 14.10
N LEU A 630 5.34 -21.91 14.38
CA LEU A 630 6.64 -21.59 13.77
C LEU A 630 7.69 -22.65 14.05
N GLY A 631 7.68 -23.25 15.24
CA GLY A 631 8.63 -24.31 15.57
C GLY A 631 8.46 -25.54 14.70
N GLU A 632 7.24 -26.04 14.53
CA GLU A 632 6.97 -27.17 13.66
C GLU A 632 7.25 -26.86 12.19
N GLU A 633 6.88 -25.66 11.72
CA GLU A 633 7.11 -25.24 10.34
C GLU A 633 8.60 -25.13 10.02
N ILE A 634 9.40 -24.59 10.94
CA ILE A 634 10.86 -24.45 10.80
C ILE A 634 11.55 -25.82 10.76
N PHE A 635 11.16 -26.73 11.64
CA PHE A 635 11.83 -28.03 11.79
C PHE A 635 11.18 -29.17 11.00
N SER A 636 10.25 -28.86 10.08
CA SER A 636 9.54 -29.89 9.29
C SER A 636 10.46 -30.83 8.50
N HIS A 637 11.62 -30.34 8.05
CA HIS A 637 12.57 -31.15 7.28
C HIS A 637 13.30 -32.22 8.13
N TYR A 638 13.49 -31.99 9.44
CA TYR A 638 14.15 -32.99 10.31
C TYR A 638 13.30 -34.25 10.51
N LYS A 639 12.00 -34.20 10.22
CA LYS A 639 11.11 -35.37 10.29
C LYS A 639 11.59 -36.47 9.34
N LYS A 640 11.93 -36.11 8.09
CA LYS A 640 12.45 -37.06 7.09
C LYS A 640 13.78 -37.69 7.50
N GLU A 641 14.66 -36.89 8.14
CA GLU A 641 15.95 -37.39 8.59
C GLU A 641 15.80 -38.43 9.72
N ILE A 642 14.87 -38.19 10.64
CA ILE A 642 14.54 -39.15 11.71
C ILE A 642 13.97 -40.46 11.14
N GLU A 643 13.04 -40.37 10.16
CA GLU A 643 12.47 -41.54 9.49
C GLU A 643 13.57 -42.35 8.74
N ASN A 644 14.56 -41.69 8.12
CA ASN A 644 15.68 -42.36 7.47
C ASN A 644 16.57 -43.10 8.47
N LEU A 645 16.85 -42.50 9.65
CA LEU A 645 17.66 -43.16 10.69
C LEU A 645 16.92 -44.38 11.28
N GLU A 646 15.58 -44.37 11.35
CA GLU A 646 14.79 -45.53 11.77
C GLU A 646 14.95 -46.70 10.76
N ASN A 647 14.83 -46.40 9.46
CA ASN A 647 15.03 -47.40 8.40
C ASN A 647 16.51 -47.92 8.35
N ASP A 648 17.47 -47.06 8.63
CA ASP A 648 18.90 -47.45 8.66
C ASP A 648 19.21 -48.40 9.84
N ILE A 649 18.51 -48.29 10.97
CA ILE A 649 18.60 -49.19 12.13
C ILE A 649 18.07 -50.61 11.77
N GLU A 650 16.97 -50.69 10.98
CA GLU A 650 16.33 -51.97 10.61
C GLU A 650 17.08 -52.74 9.52
N ASN A 651 17.82 -52.03 8.63
CA ASN A 651 18.46 -52.65 7.45
C ASN A 651 19.92 -52.19 7.24
N ILE A 652 20.79 -52.46 8.20
CA ILE A 652 22.18 -51.95 8.23
C ILE A 652 23.00 -52.32 6.97
N GLU A 653 22.95 -53.60 6.50
CA GLU A 653 23.74 -54.01 5.35
C GLU A 653 23.29 -53.40 4.04
N GLN A 654 21.97 -53.32 3.82
CA GLN A 654 21.38 -52.67 2.64
C GLN A 654 21.58 -51.16 2.65
N SER A 655 21.47 -50.56 3.83
CA SER A 655 21.72 -49.11 4.03
C SER A 655 23.19 -48.76 3.73
N LEU A 656 24.13 -49.57 4.12
CA LEU A 656 25.55 -49.34 3.84
C LEU A 656 25.82 -49.29 2.34
N LEU A 657 25.43 -50.35 1.60
CA LEU A 657 25.60 -50.44 0.15
C LEU A 657 24.92 -49.29 -0.59
N LYS A 658 23.71 -48.92 -0.16
CA LYS A 658 22.96 -47.80 -0.73
C LYS A 658 23.66 -46.47 -0.51
N ASN A 659 24.13 -46.19 0.72
CA ASN A 659 24.82 -44.94 1.03
C ASN A 659 26.18 -44.81 0.34
N GLU A 660 26.94 -45.91 0.23
CA GLU A 660 28.22 -45.94 -0.53
C GLU A 660 27.99 -45.70 -2.04
N TYR A 661 26.93 -46.25 -2.61
CA TYR A 661 26.55 -46.00 -4.00
C TYR A 661 26.18 -44.52 -4.22
N ILE A 662 25.34 -43.94 -3.35
CA ILE A 662 24.92 -42.54 -3.44
C ILE A 662 26.15 -41.62 -3.28
N LEU A 663 27.02 -41.89 -2.32
CA LEU A 663 28.23 -41.09 -2.12
C LEU A 663 29.11 -41.08 -3.38
N LYS A 664 29.32 -42.25 -4.00
CA LYS A 664 30.08 -42.36 -5.26
C LYS A 664 29.47 -41.55 -6.39
N GLN A 665 28.14 -41.54 -6.50
CA GLN A 665 27.43 -40.71 -7.48
C GLN A 665 27.62 -39.23 -7.22
N LEU A 666 27.48 -38.77 -5.96
CA LEU A 666 27.63 -37.37 -5.56
C LEU A 666 29.08 -36.87 -5.74
N GLU A 667 30.09 -37.70 -5.50
CA GLU A 667 31.49 -37.38 -5.73
C GLU A 667 31.85 -37.32 -7.23
N SER A 668 31.07 -37.96 -8.09
CA SER A 668 31.25 -37.88 -9.56
C SER A 668 30.65 -36.58 -10.17
N ILE A 669 29.82 -35.87 -9.43
CA ILE A 669 29.27 -34.59 -9.86
C ILE A 669 30.32 -33.50 -9.63
N LYS A 670 30.90 -33.03 -10.72
CA LYS A 670 31.91 -31.94 -10.73
C LYS A 670 31.25 -30.59 -10.92
#